data_061f0214a920eb0b8c4e651d2e2ebc6f
#
_entry.id   061f0214a920eb0b8c4e651d2e2ebc6f
#
_cell.length_a   1.000
_cell.length_b   1.000
_cell.length_c   1.000
_cell.angle_alpha   90.00
_cell.angle_beta   90.00
_cell.angle_gamma   90.00
#
_symmetry.space_group_name_H-M   'P 1'
#
loop_
_entity.id
_entity.type
_entity.pdbx_description
1 polymer ?
#
loop_
_entity_poly.entity_id
_entity_poly.type
_entity_poly.pdbx_seq_one_letter_code
_entity_poly.pdbx_strand_id
1 'polypeptide(L)'
;MFLPESQDVQRLGIFFFYDRDGIVDDYIPTLVEGLNQHFSDLTIVVNGKITDEGRKKLEPFTSKFIIRPNKGYDAWAYKAAMESYGWDELQKFDEIVLFNSTIMGPVYPFAEMFTTMGQRDLDFWGITKFHKVPKDPFKRSPYPYLPEHIQSHFHAYRRSLVSSKAFQDYWDNLPPINSYYDSVGLHESLFTKRFADKGFKWDVYVNTDDLEGMCYGPIIAEAKTLVAEKRCPIFKRRSFFQDYADVMSQSVGYETRDLYEYLRDHTSYDTNLIWQNALRSMNLADLMKNLHLEYVLPQEHASTVEPKKKIALVMHLYYMDLLDQTLSYLSSMPNGCDMILTVCSDENANLVRDRVKDMPYNIDVRVIENRGRDVSALLVGAGKDLYQYDYVCFGHDKKVTQISPQSVGDGFRYKCFENILASKAYVTNVISLFDQNPRLGIAMPSPPNHANYFPNYTFTWGPNYLGTKKFLRKTLKLNVPLYPDKEAVAPLGTMFWFRPQALNGLLDRGWTYEDFPTEPNKIDGTLLHFIERSYCYVAQSNGYFPAYIYTDRFASIELTNLSFELRQLTRVISDPWMRKDLEETRAAVANGKRFRITLLRVIKNLIKRIPLVGSALVRMKAKREGRKDVPTKEEENAWKPGAIARAEHKEMQQHDDQA
;
A
#
# COMPACT_ATOMS: atom_id res chain seq x y z
N MET A 1 16.18 37.17 -15.44
CA MET A 1 16.90 36.89 -16.72
C MET A 1 15.98 36.07 -17.61
N PHE A 2 15.75 36.50 -18.86
CA PHE A 2 15.05 35.70 -19.86
C PHE A 2 16.03 34.73 -20.50
N LEU A 3 15.56 33.55 -20.95
CA LEU A 3 16.37 32.66 -21.78
C LEU A 3 15.88 32.76 -23.24
N PRO A 4 16.80 32.66 -24.23
CA PRO A 4 16.43 32.63 -25.64
C PRO A 4 15.57 31.39 -25.96
N GLU A 5 14.75 31.47 -27.02
CA GLU A 5 13.88 30.35 -27.42
C GLU A 5 14.71 29.13 -27.84
N SER A 6 14.51 28.09 -27.13
CA SER A 6 14.67 26.64 -27.27
C SER A 6 15.91 25.99 -27.89
N GLN A 7 16.60 26.45 -28.91
CA GLN A 7 17.66 25.63 -29.57
C GLN A 7 19.10 25.99 -29.15
N ASP A 8 19.34 27.16 -28.59
CA ASP A 8 20.69 27.65 -28.23
C ASP A 8 20.98 27.71 -26.73
N VAL A 9 20.02 27.30 -25.88
CA VAL A 9 20.21 27.37 -24.43
C VAL A 9 21.14 26.26 -23.94
N GLN A 10 22.29 26.68 -23.38
CA GLN A 10 23.26 25.74 -22.79
C GLN A 10 22.80 25.37 -21.39
N ARG A 11 22.21 24.18 -21.21
CA ARG A 11 21.77 23.64 -19.92
C ARG A 11 22.63 22.48 -19.48
N LEU A 12 23.07 22.52 -18.21
CA LEU A 12 23.68 21.39 -17.53
C LEU A 12 22.62 20.68 -16.70
N GLY A 13 22.37 19.40 -16.97
CA GLY A 13 21.60 18.50 -16.11
C GLY A 13 22.48 17.83 -15.05
N ILE A 14 22.05 17.84 -13.79
CA ILE A 14 22.68 17.05 -12.73
C ILE A 14 21.61 16.14 -12.13
N PHE A 15 21.71 14.86 -12.42
CA PHE A 15 20.77 13.85 -11.96
C PHE A 15 21.29 13.14 -10.72
N PHE A 16 20.54 13.16 -9.62
CA PHE A 16 20.85 12.39 -8.42
C PHE A 16 20.09 11.08 -8.38
N PHE A 17 20.85 9.97 -8.25
CA PHE A 17 20.33 8.63 -8.13
C PHE A 17 20.75 7.98 -6.81
N TYR A 18 19.78 7.37 -6.16
CA TYR A 18 19.99 6.45 -5.05
C TYR A 18 18.96 5.32 -5.07
N ASP A 19 19.46 4.09 -5.02
CA ASP A 19 18.67 2.88 -4.70
C ASP A 19 19.49 2.01 -3.76
N ARG A 20 18.83 1.41 -2.77
CA ARG A 20 19.51 0.57 -1.76
C ARG A 20 20.31 -0.58 -2.39
N ASP A 21 19.77 -1.19 -3.43
CA ASP A 21 20.35 -2.33 -4.12
C ASP A 21 21.11 -1.92 -5.41
N GLY A 22 21.04 -0.64 -5.78
CA GLY A 22 21.68 -0.07 -6.97
C GLY A 22 20.95 -0.39 -8.28
N ILE A 23 19.67 -0.73 -8.18
CA ILE A 23 18.83 -1.11 -9.31
C ILE A 23 18.18 0.13 -9.93
N VAL A 24 18.36 0.28 -11.24
CA VAL A 24 17.70 1.32 -12.04
C VAL A 24 16.44 0.73 -12.66
N ASP A 25 15.29 1.11 -12.11
CA ASP A 25 13.97 0.79 -12.67
C ASP A 25 13.69 1.63 -13.93
N ASP A 26 12.86 1.13 -14.85
CA ASP A 26 12.68 1.71 -16.19
C ASP A 26 12.05 3.12 -16.19
N TYR A 27 11.36 3.53 -15.12
CA TYR A 27 10.89 4.91 -15.01
C TYR A 27 12.05 5.94 -14.97
N ILE A 28 13.24 5.52 -14.51
CA ILE A 28 14.42 6.40 -14.40
C ILE A 28 14.97 6.75 -15.77
N PRO A 29 15.35 5.79 -16.65
CA PRO A 29 15.76 6.15 -18.01
C PRO A 29 14.65 6.90 -18.76
N THR A 30 13.38 6.58 -18.57
CA THR A 30 12.27 7.33 -19.17
C THR A 30 12.25 8.80 -18.75
N LEU A 31 12.43 9.08 -17.44
CA LEU A 31 12.53 10.44 -16.92
C LEU A 31 13.79 11.17 -17.45
N VAL A 32 14.94 10.49 -17.42
CA VAL A 32 16.20 11.07 -17.87
C VAL A 32 16.16 11.35 -19.38
N GLU A 33 15.63 10.46 -20.19
CA GLU A 33 15.47 10.63 -21.64
C GLU A 33 14.63 11.89 -21.97
N GLY A 34 13.48 12.03 -21.29
CA GLY A 34 12.60 13.18 -21.49
C GLY A 34 13.26 14.50 -21.14
N LEU A 35 14.07 14.55 -20.07
CA LEU A 35 14.79 15.77 -19.66
C LEU A 35 16.05 16.02 -20.49
N ASN A 36 16.80 14.96 -20.87
CA ASN A 36 18.08 15.05 -21.57
C ASN A 36 17.99 15.75 -22.94
N GLN A 37 16.82 15.71 -23.57
CA GLN A 37 16.56 16.44 -24.83
C GLN A 37 16.74 17.96 -24.68
N HIS A 38 16.75 18.48 -23.45
CA HIS A 38 16.88 19.91 -23.13
C HIS A 38 18.25 20.26 -22.55
N PHE A 39 19.16 19.29 -22.42
CA PHE A 39 20.49 19.48 -21.85
C PHE A 39 21.58 19.45 -22.91
N SER A 40 22.53 20.38 -22.81
CA SER A 40 23.78 20.32 -23.59
C SER A 40 24.82 19.42 -22.93
N ASP A 41 24.67 19.19 -21.62
CA ASP A 41 25.53 18.29 -20.84
C ASP A 41 24.74 17.65 -19.68
N LEU A 42 25.07 16.43 -19.29
CA LEU A 42 24.44 15.70 -18.19
C LEU A 42 25.47 14.98 -17.33
N THR A 43 25.39 15.15 -16.02
CA THR A 43 26.14 14.38 -15.03
C THR A 43 25.23 13.61 -14.13
N ILE A 44 25.50 12.33 -13.92
CA ILE A 44 24.75 11.45 -13.03
C ILE A 44 25.56 11.23 -11.75
N VAL A 45 24.98 11.59 -10.62
CA VAL A 45 25.56 11.37 -9.29
C VAL A 45 24.87 10.20 -8.61
N VAL A 46 25.63 9.19 -8.27
CA VAL A 46 25.15 7.97 -7.61
C VAL A 46 25.62 7.95 -6.16
N ASN A 47 24.70 7.99 -5.21
CA ASN A 47 25.02 7.68 -3.81
C ASN A 47 24.97 6.16 -3.57
N GLY A 48 26.08 5.60 -3.06
CA GLY A 48 26.22 4.17 -2.78
C GLY A 48 26.70 3.37 -4.00
N LYS A 49 25.82 2.62 -4.62
CA LYS A 49 26.16 1.71 -5.74
C LYS A 49 25.15 1.81 -6.88
N ILE A 50 25.57 1.40 -8.04
CA ILE A 50 24.73 1.12 -9.21
C ILE A 50 25.14 -0.23 -9.78
N THR A 51 24.18 -1.05 -10.20
CA THR A 51 24.48 -2.33 -10.89
C THR A 51 24.97 -2.06 -12.30
N ASP A 52 25.71 -3.02 -12.87
CA ASP A 52 26.19 -2.93 -14.27
C ASP A 52 25.03 -2.81 -15.25
N GLU A 53 23.93 -3.53 -15.01
CA GLU A 53 22.69 -3.43 -15.78
C GLU A 53 22.06 -2.04 -15.65
N GLY A 54 21.97 -1.52 -14.40
CA GLY A 54 21.44 -0.19 -14.15
C GLY A 54 22.29 0.90 -14.81
N ARG A 55 23.60 0.78 -14.77
CA ARG A 55 24.51 1.70 -15.43
C ARG A 55 24.33 1.70 -16.95
N LYS A 56 24.22 0.51 -17.57
CA LYS A 56 23.98 0.36 -19.03
C LYS A 56 22.69 1.05 -19.48
N LYS A 57 21.66 1.11 -18.65
CA LYS A 57 20.41 1.84 -18.95
C LYS A 57 20.60 3.36 -19.01
N LEU A 58 21.61 3.90 -18.34
CA LEU A 58 21.87 5.34 -18.25
C LEU A 58 23.03 5.82 -19.12
N GLU A 59 23.95 4.93 -19.54
CA GLU A 59 25.07 5.23 -20.44
C GLU A 59 24.68 5.86 -21.80
N PRO A 60 23.49 5.58 -22.39
CA PRO A 60 23.06 6.28 -23.61
C PRO A 60 22.92 7.79 -23.45
N PHE A 61 22.71 8.30 -22.25
CA PHE A 61 22.47 9.71 -21.98
C PHE A 61 23.74 10.48 -21.61
N THR A 62 24.72 9.81 -20.98
CA THR A 62 25.99 10.42 -20.59
C THR A 62 27.03 9.37 -20.19
N SER A 63 28.31 9.71 -20.37
CA SER A 63 29.43 8.97 -19.80
C SER A 63 29.91 9.51 -18.44
N LYS A 64 29.34 10.65 -17.97
CA LYS A 64 29.76 11.34 -16.75
C LYS A 64 29.02 10.80 -15.53
N PHE A 65 29.65 9.89 -14.80
CA PHE A 65 29.15 9.31 -13.56
C PHE A 65 30.06 9.65 -12.39
N ILE A 66 29.48 10.18 -11.31
CA ILE A 66 30.13 10.39 -10.03
C ILE A 66 29.53 9.41 -9.02
N ILE A 67 30.29 8.37 -8.67
CA ILE A 67 29.88 7.38 -7.66
C ILE A 67 30.50 7.75 -6.32
N ARG A 68 29.68 7.98 -5.30
CA ARG A 68 30.12 8.43 -3.98
C ARG A 68 29.45 7.67 -2.85
N PRO A 69 30.01 7.69 -1.61
CA PRO A 69 29.34 7.11 -0.45
C PRO A 69 27.94 7.71 -0.25
N ASN A 70 26.99 6.90 0.23
CA ASN A 70 25.62 7.37 0.54
C ASN A 70 25.61 8.24 1.79
N LYS A 71 26.00 9.52 1.65
CA LYS A 71 26.03 10.54 2.71
C LYS A 71 25.53 11.86 2.17
N GLY A 72 24.79 12.62 3.00
CA GLY A 72 24.40 14.00 2.70
C GLY A 72 23.23 14.14 1.69
N TYR A 73 22.53 13.04 1.42
CA TYR A 73 21.35 13.01 0.55
C TYR A 73 21.63 13.61 -0.85
N ASP A 74 20.64 14.20 -1.49
CA ASP A 74 20.71 14.88 -2.77
C ASP A 74 21.54 16.16 -2.71
N ALA A 75 21.41 16.95 -1.65
CA ALA A 75 22.13 18.20 -1.47
C ALA A 75 23.66 18.04 -1.62
N TRP A 76 24.25 17.07 -0.93
CA TRP A 76 25.69 16.81 -1.05
C TRP A 76 26.08 16.09 -2.36
N ALA A 77 25.12 15.42 -2.99
CA ALA A 77 25.35 14.84 -4.32
C ALA A 77 25.44 15.95 -5.38
N TYR A 78 24.53 16.92 -5.33
CA TYR A 78 24.56 18.10 -6.20
C TYR A 78 25.81 18.94 -5.98
N LYS A 79 26.20 19.17 -4.71
CA LYS A 79 27.46 19.85 -4.36
C LYS A 79 28.64 19.15 -5.01
N ALA A 80 28.77 17.83 -4.88
CA ALA A 80 29.89 17.09 -5.44
C ALA A 80 29.95 17.18 -6.99
N ALA A 81 28.82 17.20 -7.67
CA ALA A 81 28.79 17.44 -9.11
C ALA A 81 29.25 18.85 -9.47
N MET A 82 28.72 19.89 -8.78
CA MET A 82 29.13 21.27 -9.04
C MET A 82 30.61 21.50 -8.75
N GLU A 83 31.17 20.93 -7.69
CA GLU A 83 32.58 20.96 -7.37
C GLU A 83 33.45 20.31 -8.47
N SER A 84 32.95 19.25 -9.12
CA SER A 84 33.70 18.59 -10.21
C SER A 84 33.82 19.43 -11.47
N TYR A 85 32.91 20.38 -11.69
CA TYR A 85 32.99 21.35 -12.77
C TYR A 85 33.83 22.58 -12.37
N GLY A 86 33.66 23.05 -11.12
CA GLY A 86 34.18 24.33 -10.62
C GLY A 86 33.36 25.53 -11.09
N TRP A 87 33.41 26.61 -10.32
CA TRP A 87 32.53 27.77 -10.54
C TRP A 87 32.75 28.46 -11.90
N ASP A 88 33.97 28.50 -12.42
CA ASP A 88 34.30 29.12 -13.70
C ASP A 88 33.62 28.37 -14.88
N GLU A 89 33.54 27.05 -14.80
CA GLU A 89 32.87 26.26 -15.82
C GLU A 89 31.36 26.31 -15.71
N LEU A 90 30.82 26.26 -14.48
CA LEU A 90 29.38 26.32 -14.23
C LEU A 90 28.74 27.63 -14.73
N GLN A 91 29.48 28.75 -14.67
CA GLN A 91 29.02 30.07 -15.14
C GLN A 91 28.87 30.16 -16.66
N LYS A 92 29.40 29.21 -17.42
CA LYS A 92 29.27 29.16 -18.89
C LYS A 92 27.88 28.66 -19.32
N PHE A 93 27.22 27.87 -18.47
CA PHE A 93 25.86 27.43 -18.75
C PHE A 93 24.86 28.55 -18.53
N ASP A 94 23.79 28.57 -19.34
CA ASP A 94 22.69 29.50 -19.17
C ASP A 94 21.80 29.10 -17.98
N GLU A 95 21.71 27.77 -17.76
CA GLU A 95 20.90 27.21 -16.69
C GLU A 95 21.48 25.87 -16.21
N ILE A 96 21.48 25.64 -14.89
CA ILE A 96 21.83 24.36 -14.27
C ILE A 96 20.55 23.76 -13.70
N VAL A 97 20.24 22.52 -14.07
CA VAL A 97 19.03 21.79 -13.64
C VAL A 97 19.43 20.65 -12.73
N LEU A 98 19.00 20.70 -11.47
CA LEU A 98 19.14 19.62 -10.50
C LEU A 98 17.84 18.84 -10.42
N PHE A 99 17.90 17.51 -10.54
CA PHE A 99 16.73 16.66 -10.39
C PHE A 99 17.10 15.28 -9.83
N ASN A 100 16.11 14.57 -9.28
CA ASN A 100 16.38 13.31 -8.62
C ASN A 100 15.35 12.21 -8.92
N SER A 101 15.69 10.98 -8.54
CA SER A 101 14.91 9.76 -8.77
C SER A 101 13.62 9.63 -7.92
N THR A 102 13.21 10.69 -7.19
CA THR A 102 11.98 10.64 -6.38
C THR A 102 10.73 11.05 -7.15
N ILE A 103 10.88 11.48 -8.40
CA ILE A 103 9.80 11.85 -9.31
C ILE A 103 9.68 10.86 -10.45
N MET A 104 8.48 10.72 -10.98
CA MET A 104 8.14 9.96 -12.18
C MET A 104 7.55 10.89 -13.24
N GLY A 105 7.80 10.60 -14.51
CA GLY A 105 7.38 11.38 -15.68
C GLY A 105 8.23 11.03 -16.89
N PRO A 106 8.07 11.72 -18.02
CA PRO A 106 7.12 12.81 -18.26
C PRO A 106 5.67 12.34 -18.46
N VAL A 107 4.71 13.03 -17.85
CA VAL A 107 3.29 12.87 -18.16
C VAL A 107 2.91 13.76 -19.35
N TYR A 108 3.53 14.94 -19.41
CA TYR A 108 3.44 15.88 -20.52
C TYR A 108 4.85 16.27 -20.97
N PRO A 109 5.05 16.67 -22.25
CA PRO A 109 6.38 17.02 -22.76
C PRO A 109 7.07 18.10 -21.92
N PHE A 110 8.30 17.86 -21.48
CA PHE A 110 9.08 18.85 -20.73
C PHE A 110 9.39 20.13 -21.53
N ALA A 111 9.30 20.08 -22.87
CA ALA A 111 9.46 21.23 -23.73
C ALA A 111 8.46 22.35 -23.38
N GLU A 112 7.20 22.01 -23.03
CA GLU A 112 6.20 23.00 -22.60
C GLU A 112 6.66 23.75 -21.36
N MET A 113 7.21 23.04 -20.38
CA MET A 113 7.73 23.60 -19.14
C MET A 113 8.92 24.51 -19.40
N PHE A 114 9.93 24.03 -20.11
CA PHE A 114 11.13 24.83 -20.39
C PHE A 114 10.84 26.08 -21.22
N THR A 115 9.95 25.99 -22.22
CA THR A 115 9.52 27.14 -23.03
C THR A 115 8.81 28.17 -22.15
N THR A 116 7.84 27.73 -21.33
CA THR A 116 7.08 28.63 -20.46
C THR A 116 8.00 29.36 -19.45
N MET A 117 8.89 28.59 -18.79
CA MET A 117 9.78 29.20 -17.79
C MET A 117 10.90 30.03 -18.43
N GLY A 118 11.31 29.72 -19.67
CA GLY A 118 12.25 30.52 -20.44
C GLY A 118 11.76 31.95 -20.68
N GLN A 119 10.48 32.14 -20.86
CA GLN A 119 9.84 33.43 -21.10
C GLN A 119 9.63 34.29 -19.83
N ARG A 120 9.91 33.77 -18.62
CA ARG A 120 9.79 34.50 -17.38
C ARG A 120 11.12 35.09 -16.95
N ASP A 121 11.11 36.33 -16.43
CA ASP A 121 12.31 36.99 -15.88
C ASP A 121 12.62 36.50 -14.46
N LEU A 122 13.39 35.42 -14.37
CA LEU A 122 13.71 34.71 -13.12
C LEU A 122 15.21 34.53 -12.95
N ASP A 123 15.66 34.20 -11.73
CA ASP A 123 17.01 33.79 -11.43
C ASP A 123 17.07 32.28 -11.08
N PHE A 124 15.96 31.74 -10.56
CA PHE A 124 15.81 30.30 -10.34
C PHE A 124 14.33 29.90 -10.33
N TRP A 125 14.06 28.64 -10.58
CA TRP A 125 12.71 28.13 -10.60
C TRP A 125 12.64 26.61 -10.30
N GLY A 126 11.43 26.11 -10.04
CA GLY A 126 11.17 24.68 -9.89
C GLY A 126 9.85 24.26 -10.52
N ILE A 127 9.50 22.98 -10.39
CA ILE A 127 8.22 22.50 -10.93
C ILE A 127 7.09 22.83 -9.96
N THR A 128 7.26 22.52 -8.67
CA THR A 128 6.25 22.75 -7.63
C THR A 128 6.86 23.38 -6.40
N LYS A 129 6.00 23.99 -5.59
CA LYS A 129 6.40 24.52 -4.27
C LYS A 129 5.68 23.82 -3.13
N PHE A 130 6.28 23.91 -1.96
CA PHE A 130 5.65 23.56 -0.70
C PHE A 130 5.18 24.83 -0.01
N HIS A 131 3.92 24.87 0.44
CA HIS A 131 3.35 26.06 1.06
C HIS A 131 3.94 26.31 2.45
N LYS A 132 3.83 27.54 2.93
CA LYS A 132 4.28 27.94 4.26
C LYS A 132 3.53 27.16 5.35
N VAL A 133 4.27 26.59 6.31
CA VAL A 133 3.69 25.93 7.49
C VAL A 133 3.88 26.84 8.71
N PRO A 134 2.81 27.11 9.50
CA PRO A 134 2.87 28.05 10.62
C PRO A 134 3.87 27.71 11.73
N LYS A 135 4.26 26.43 11.84
CA LYS A 135 5.27 25.95 12.79
C LYS A 135 6.27 25.07 12.06
N ASP A 136 7.57 25.24 12.34
CA ASP A 136 8.58 24.32 11.79
C ASP A 136 8.47 22.94 12.47
N PRO A 137 8.04 21.90 11.74
CA PRO A 137 7.91 20.54 12.30
C PRO A 137 9.29 19.89 12.52
N PHE A 138 10.33 20.35 11.82
CA PHE A 138 11.68 19.80 11.86
C PHE A 138 12.54 20.39 12.97
N LYS A 139 12.18 21.61 13.47
CA LYS A 139 12.94 22.37 14.48
C LYS A 139 14.40 22.59 14.06
N ARG A 140 14.62 22.85 12.78
CA ARG A 140 15.93 23.08 12.15
C ARG A 140 16.06 24.46 11.51
N SER A 141 14.92 25.07 11.16
CA SER A 141 14.86 26.40 10.57
C SER A 141 15.24 27.49 11.60
N PRO A 142 15.94 28.56 11.19
CA PRO A 142 16.11 29.74 12.02
C PRO A 142 14.80 30.53 12.20
N TYR A 143 13.76 30.19 11.46
CA TYR A 143 12.44 30.83 11.55
C TYR A 143 11.51 30.01 12.44
N PRO A 144 10.52 30.65 13.13
CA PRO A 144 9.52 29.91 13.92
C PRO A 144 8.51 29.15 13.06
N TYR A 145 8.58 29.27 11.72
CA TYR A 145 7.73 28.64 10.72
C TYR A 145 8.59 27.96 9.65
N LEU A 146 8.01 27.08 8.87
CA LEU A 146 8.64 26.55 7.66
C LEU A 146 8.32 27.50 6.49
N PRO A 147 9.32 28.11 5.84
CA PRO A 147 9.06 28.97 4.70
C PRO A 147 8.44 28.26 3.52
N GLU A 148 7.68 28.98 2.71
CA GLU A 148 7.33 28.54 1.37
C GLU A 148 8.60 28.33 0.54
N HIS A 149 8.68 27.26 -0.24
CA HIS A 149 9.91 26.93 -0.95
C HIS A 149 9.66 26.01 -2.16
N ILE A 150 10.54 26.13 -3.15
CA ILE A 150 10.66 25.17 -4.24
C ILE A 150 11.13 23.82 -3.66
N GLN A 151 10.52 22.72 -4.09
CA GLN A 151 10.85 21.39 -3.61
C GLN A 151 12.09 20.82 -4.32
N SER A 152 12.99 20.20 -3.57
CA SER A 152 14.34 19.76 -4.00
C SER A 152 14.37 18.71 -5.11
N HIS A 153 13.23 18.12 -5.47
CA HIS A 153 13.20 17.13 -6.54
C HIS A 153 13.47 17.68 -7.94
N PHE A 154 13.32 19.00 -8.12
CA PHE A 154 13.66 19.71 -9.35
C PHE A 154 13.94 21.19 -9.07
N HIS A 155 15.14 21.64 -9.37
CA HIS A 155 15.55 23.04 -9.31
C HIS A 155 16.27 23.43 -10.61
N ALA A 156 15.98 24.61 -11.14
CA ALA A 156 16.71 25.20 -12.26
C ALA A 156 17.32 26.54 -11.82
N TYR A 157 18.60 26.69 -11.93
CA TYR A 157 19.39 27.85 -11.54
C TYR A 157 19.96 28.53 -12.75
N ARG A 158 19.58 29.78 -12.98
CA ARG A 158 20.10 30.56 -14.11
C ARG A 158 21.47 31.15 -13.83
N ARG A 159 22.18 31.49 -14.87
CA ARG A 159 23.51 32.08 -14.80
C ARG A 159 23.58 33.26 -13.82
N SER A 160 22.55 34.13 -13.79
CA SER A 160 22.50 35.29 -12.85
C SER A 160 22.59 34.89 -11.41
N LEU A 161 22.00 33.76 -10.99
CA LEU A 161 22.16 33.21 -9.65
C LEU A 161 23.50 32.49 -9.48
N VAL A 162 23.87 31.61 -10.42
CA VAL A 162 25.07 30.76 -10.36
C VAL A 162 26.34 31.61 -10.27
N SER A 163 26.42 32.74 -11.00
CA SER A 163 27.56 33.67 -11.00
C SER A 163 27.65 34.52 -9.72
N SER A 164 26.62 34.48 -8.87
CA SER A 164 26.63 35.28 -7.66
C SER A 164 27.53 34.68 -6.57
N LYS A 165 28.30 35.55 -5.87
CA LYS A 165 29.09 35.13 -4.71
C LYS A 165 28.21 34.47 -3.63
N ALA A 166 26.97 34.95 -3.49
CA ALA A 166 26.03 34.41 -2.51
C ALA A 166 25.68 32.94 -2.77
N PHE A 167 25.55 32.54 -4.04
CA PHE A 167 25.28 31.16 -4.42
C PHE A 167 26.49 30.25 -4.20
N GLN A 168 27.67 30.72 -4.62
CA GLN A 168 28.93 30.00 -4.42
C GLN A 168 29.20 29.77 -2.92
N ASP A 169 29.12 30.84 -2.11
CA ASP A 169 29.31 30.77 -0.65
C ASP A 169 28.28 29.82 0.01
N TYR A 170 27.05 29.79 -0.48
CA TYR A 170 26.04 28.90 0.05
C TYR A 170 26.42 27.41 -0.14
N TRP A 171 26.85 27.04 -1.35
CA TRP A 171 27.23 25.67 -1.65
C TRP A 171 28.59 25.29 -1.02
N ASP A 172 29.58 26.21 -1.03
CA ASP A 172 30.86 25.96 -0.40
C ASP A 172 30.71 25.68 1.10
N ASN A 173 29.81 26.42 1.78
CA ASN A 173 29.52 26.29 3.21
C ASN A 173 28.33 25.45 3.56
N LEU A 174 27.87 24.54 2.65
CA LEU A 174 26.74 23.65 2.92
C LEU A 174 26.99 22.79 4.16
N PRO A 175 26.13 22.84 5.20
CA PRO A 175 26.35 22.10 6.43
C PRO A 175 26.26 20.59 6.20
N PRO A 176 26.81 19.76 7.08
CA PRO A 176 26.60 18.31 7.06
C PRO A 176 25.11 17.96 7.14
N ILE A 177 24.65 17.12 6.22
CA ILE A 177 23.28 16.60 6.17
C ILE A 177 23.34 15.13 6.57
N ASN A 178 22.85 14.79 7.76
CA ASN A 178 22.98 13.46 8.35
C ASN A 178 21.63 12.71 8.43
N SER A 179 20.52 13.41 8.22
CA SER A 179 19.17 12.84 8.30
C SER A 179 18.24 13.46 7.25
N TYR A 180 17.12 12.82 7.01
CA TYR A 180 16.03 13.40 6.21
C TYR A 180 15.57 14.75 6.76
N TYR A 181 15.45 14.88 8.08
CA TYR A 181 15.07 16.13 8.74
C TYR A 181 16.09 17.25 8.52
N ASP A 182 17.38 16.91 8.43
CA ASP A 182 18.42 17.89 8.11
C ASP A 182 18.35 18.30 6.64
N SER A 183 18.09 17.36 5.71
CA SER A 183 17.96 17.67 4.28
C SER A 183 16.82 18.67 4.03
N VAL A 184 15.66 18.42 4.62
CA VAL A 184 14.52 19.34 4.47
C VAL A 184 14.74 20.62 5.27
N GLY A 185 15.11 20.54 6.54
CA GLY A 185 15.14 21.68 7.47
C GLY A 185 16.36 22.59 7.34
N LEU A 186 17.51 22.13 6.82
CA LEU A 186 18.73 22.92 6.66
C LEU A 186 18.99 23.36 5.22
N HIS A 187 18.42 22.65 4.23
CA HIS A 187 18.66 22.90 2.81
C HIS A 187 17.37 23.26 2.06
N GLU A 188 16.48 22.27 1.80
CA GLU A 188 15.34 22.42 0.92
C GLU A 188 14.43 23.59 1.31
N SER A 189 13.97 23.61 2.55
CA SER A 189 13.03 24.64 3.05
C SER A 189 13.62 26.04 3.17
N LEU A 190 14.95 26.16 3.21
CA LEU A 190 15.63 27.44 3.42
C LEU A 190 16.17 28.07 2.14
N PHE A 191 16.45 27.25 1.11
CA PHE A 191 17.10 27.72 -0.12
C PHE A 191 16.35 28.88 -0.75
N THR A 192 15.06 28.65 -1.08
CA THR A 192 14.23 29.64 -1.77
C THR A 192 14.20 30.97 -1.01
N LYS A 193 13.87 30.92 0.29
CA LYS A 193 13.79 32.14 1.10
C LYS A 193 15.12 32.88 1.22
N ARG A 194 16.25 32.17 1.40
CA ARG A 194 17.56 32.80 1.51
C ARG A 194 17.96 33.59 0.28
N PHE A 195 17.60 33.10 -0.91
CA PHE A 195 17.92 33.81 -2.15
C PHE A 195 16.86 34.85 -2.50
N ALA A 196 15.58 34.62 -2.21
CA ALA A 196 14.54 35.64 -2.33
C ALA A 196 14.81 36.86 -1.45
N ASP A 197 15.25 36.66 -0.19
CA ASP A 197 15.63 37.76 0.74
C ASP A 197 16.85 38.58 0.25
N LYS A 198 17.64 38.05 -0.69
CA LYS A 198 18.75 38.75 -1.36
C LYS A 198 18.34 39.42 -2.67
N GLY A 199 17.04 39.36 -3.03
CA GLY A 199 16.49 39.99 -4.21
C GLY A 199 16.48 39.12 -5.47
N PHE A 200 16.87 37.87 -5.40
CA PHE A 200 16.75 36.94 -6.54
C PHE A 200 15.29 36.56 -6.80
N LYS A 201 14.90 36.56 -8.06
CA LYS A 201 13.54 36.28 -8.53
C LYS A 201 13.35 34.79 -8.73
N TRP A 202 12.28 34.27 -8.18
CA TRP A 202 11.94 32.85 -8.31
C TRP A 202 10.46 32.63 -8.62
N ASP A 203 10.14 31.46 -9.18
CA ASP A 203 8.76 31.02 -9.44
C ASP A 203 8.74 29.49 -9.59
N VAL A 204 7.54 28.96 -9.79
CA VAL A 204 7.32 27.53 -10.13
C VAL A 204 6.53 27.40 -11.42
N TYR A 205 6.78 26.31 -12.15
CA TYR A 205 6.04 26.03 -13.37
C TYR A 205 4.55 25.81 -13.08
N VAL A 206 4.25 25.02 -12.07
CA VAL A 206 2.88 24.70 -11.62
C VAL A 206 2.51 25.63 -10.48
N ASN A 207 1.69 26.64 -10.79
CA ASN A 207 1.16 27.54 -9.75
C ASN A 207 0.13 26.79 -8.90
N THR A 208 0.29 26.89 -7.57
CA THR A 208 -0.58 26.24 -6.58
C THR A 208 -1.08 27.23 -5.51
N ASP A 209 -1.08 28.54 -5.79
CA ASP A 209 -1.52 29.59 -4.85
C ASP A 209 -3.00 29.43 -4.47
N ASP A 210 -3.81 28.92 -5.38
CA ASP A 210 -5.21 28.58 -5.16
C ASP A 210 -5.43 27.40 -4.18
N LEU A 211 -4.40 26.64 -3.90
CA LEU A 211 -4.40 25.52 -2.93
C LEU A 211 -3.81 25.91 -1.57
N GLU A 212 -3.40 27.19 -1.39
CA GLU A 212 -2.87 27.66 -0.11
C GLU A 212 -3.96 27.57 0.98
N GLY A 213 -3.60 27.00 2.14
CA GLY A 213 -4.52 26.76 3.23
C GLY A 213 -5.32 25.46 3.12
N MET A 214 -5.40 24.85 1.92
CA MET A 214 -6.01 23.54 1.69
C MET A 214 -5.03 22.41 2.01
N CYS A 215 -3.79 22.52 1.51
CA CYS A 215 -2.73 21.57 1.81
C CYS A 215 -1.36 22.26 1.82
N TYR A 216 -0.37 21.65 2.49
CA TYR A 216 1.00 22.18 2.51
C TYR A 216 1.84 21.68 1.33
N GLY A 217 1.65 20.44 0.91
CA GLY A 217 2.41 19.76 -0.14
C GLY A 217 1.54 19.31 -1.32
N PRO A 218 1.14 20.21 -2.23
CA PRO A 218 0.18 19.88 -3.29
C PRO A 218 0.59 18.71 -4.19
N ILE A 219 1.88 18.54 -4.44
CA ILE A 219 2.38 17.42 -5.29
C ILE A 219 2.08 16.02 -4.72
N ILE A 220 1.72 15.94 -3.45
CA ILE A 220 1.31 14.69 -2.79
C ILE A 220 -0.20 14.70 -2.54
N ALA A 221 -0.71 15.75 -1.91
CA ALA A 221 -2.09 15.82 -1.47
C ALA A 221 -3.07 16.04 -2.63
N GLU A 222 -2.64 16.73 -3.69
CA GLU A 222 -3.44 17.11 -4.86
C GLU A 222 -2.79 16.66 -6.17
N ALA A 223 -2.10 15.52 -6.15
CA ALA A 223 -1.30 15.06 -7.28
C ALA A 223 -2.12 14.92 -8.57
N LYS A 224 -3.35 14.39 -8.50
CA LYS A 224 -4.27 14.31 -9.64
C LYS A 224 -4.63 15.70 -10.17
N THR A 225 -5.01 16.64 -9.31
CA THR A 225 -5.34 18.03 -9.68
C THR A 225 -4.16 18.70 -10.39
N LEU A 226 -2.94 18.51 -9.88
CA LEU A 226 -1.75 19.07 -10.51
C LEU A 226 -1.51 18.50 -11.90
N VAL A 227 -1.68 17.19 -12.07
CA VAL A 227 -1.49 16.53 -13.40
C VAL A 227 -2.64 16.86 -14.33
N ALA A 228 -3.89 16.71 -13.88
CA ALA A 228 -5.07 16.81 -14.73
C ALA A 228 -5.40 18.26 -15.15
N GLU A 229 -5.31 19.19 -14.22
CA GLU A 229 -5.81 20.55 -14.41
C GLU A 229 -4.69 21.58 -14.62
N LYS A 230 -3.53 21.34 -13.98
CA LYS A 230 -2.40 22.29 -14.02
C LYS A 230 -1.24 21.81 -14.91
N ARG A 231 -1.42 20.70 -15.64
CA ARG A 231 -0.44 20.12 -16.57
C ARG A 231 0.93 19.89 -15.96
N CYS A 232 0.97 19.47 -14.68
CA CYS A 232 2.21 19.07 -14.03
C CYS A 232 2.84 17.88 -14.79
N PRO A 233 4.09 18.00 -15.31
CA PRO A 233 4.68 16.94 -16.13
C PRO A 233 5.21 15.76 -15.31
N ILE A 234 5.16 15.85 -13.98
CA ILE A 234 5.68 14.86 -13.06
C ILE A 234 4.71 14.57 -11.92
N PHE A 235 4.93 13.45 -11.26
CA PHE A 235 4.31 13.12 -9.97
C PHE A 235 5.34 12.47 -9.05
N LYS A 236 5.06 12.44 -7.75
CA LYS A 236 5.97 11.85 -6.77
C LYS A 236 5.82 10.33 -6.71
N ARG A 237 6.94 9.60 -6.76
CA ARG A 237 6.98 8.18 -6.47
C ARG A 237 6.40 7.86 -5.09
N ARG A 238 6.65 8.74 -4.10
CA ARG A 238 6.15 8.61 -2.73
C ARG A 238 4.62 8.54 -2.64
N SER A 239 3.87 9.07 -3.60
CA SER A 239 2.40 8.96 -3.63
C SER A 239 1.91 7.51 -3.47
N PHE A 240 2.67 6.52 -3.95
CA PHE A 240 2.28 5.11 -3.92
C PHE A 240 2.70 4.33 -2.66
N PHE A 241 3.46 4.95 -1.73
CA PHE A 241 3.95 4.27 -0.52
C PHE A 241 4.00 5.16 0.71
N GLN A 242 3.09 6.12 0.81
CA GLN A 242 2.95 6.95 2.00
C GLN A 242 2.58 6.10 3.22
N ASP A 243 2.94 6.59 4.41
CA ASP A 243 2.31 6.06 5.61
C ASP A 243 0.82 6.38 5.56
N TYR A 244 0.00 5.34 5.55
CA TYR A 244 -1.44 5.50 5.41
C TYR A 244 -2.08 6.24 6.60
N ALA A 245 -1.41 6.26 7.76
CA ALA A 245 -1.84 7.07 8.88
C ALA A 245 -1.68 8.57 8.58
N ASP A 246 -0.60 8.98 7.89
CA ASP A 246 -0.43 10.36 7.45
C ASP A 246 -1.52 10.77 6.45
N VAL A 247 -1.86 9.88 5.51
CA VAL A 247 -2.95 10.09 4.54
C VAL A 247 -4.28 10.29 5.28
N MET A 248 -4.64 9.35 6.16
CA MET A 248 -5.88 9.38 6.92
C MET A 248 -5.97 10.52 7.95
N SER A 249 -4.87 11.20 8.26
CA SER A 249 -4.89 12.40 9.12
C SER A 249 -5.30 13.67 8.36
N GLN A 250 -5.25 13.65 7.02
CA GLN A 250 -5.48 14.82 6.18
C GLN A 250 -6.67 14.66 5.23
N SER A 251 -7.05 13.42 4.91
CA SER A 251 -8.10 13.13 3.91
C SER A 251 -8.82 11.81 4.22
N VAL A 252 -9.63 11.37 3.27
CA VAL A 252 -10.28 10.05 3.28
C VAL A 252 -9.47 8.99 2.52
N GLY A 253 -8.30 9.34 1.98
CA GLY A 253 -7.34 8.40 1.39
C GLY A 253 -7.48 8.13 -0.11
N TYR A 254 -8.24 8.93 -0.87
CA TYR A 254 -8.51 8.67 -2.30
C TYR A 254 -7.36 9.08 -3.25
N GLU A 255 -6.44 9.90 -2.81
CA GLU A 255 -5.52 10.67 -3.66
C GLU A 255 -4.63 9.81 -4.55
N THR A 256 -4.08 8.73 -4.00
CA THR A 256 -3.17 7.85 -4.75
C THR A 256 -3.90 7.07 -5.83
N ARG A 257 -5.07 6.52 -5.49
CA ARG A 257 -5.88 5.76 -6.46
C ARG A 257 -6.39 6.66 -7.58
N ASP A 258 -6.88 7.83 -7.24
CA ASP A 258 -7.37 8.80 -8.22
C ASP A 258 -6.26 9.26 -9.18
N LEU A 259 -5.05 9.50 -8.66
CA LEU A 259 -3.89 9.77 -9.50
C LEU A 259 -3.58 8.61 -10.45
N TYR A 260 -3.53 7.38 -9.92
CA TYR A 260 -3.22 6.20 -10.73
C TYR A 260 -4.26 5.98 -11.85
N GLU A 261 -5.54 6.05 -11.51
CA GLU A 261 -6.64 5.88 -12.47
C GLU A 261 -6.60 6.99 -13.54
N TYR A 262 -6.34 8.23 -13.16
CA TYR A 262 -6.19 9.32 -14.12
C TYR A 262 -5.01 9.10 -15.07
N LEU A 263 -3.85 8.71 -14.56
CA LEU A 263 -2.68 8.41 -15.39
C LEU A 263 -2.96 7.28 -16.38
N ARG A 264 -3.65 6.22 -15.95
CA ARG A 264 -4.00 5.07 -16.78
C ARG A 264 -5.00 5.42 -17.88
N ASP A 265 -6.04 6.17 -17.54
CA ASP A 265 -7.22 6.33 -18.38
C ASP A 265 -7.19 7.60 -19.25
N HIS A 266 -6.41 8.62 -18.86
CA HIS A 266 -6.44 9.95 -19.46
C HIS A 266 -5.09 10.47 -19.95
N THR A 267 -4.00 9.71 -19.81
CA THR A 267 -2.67 10.11 -20.26
C THR A 267 -2.00 9.01 -21.06
N SER A 268 -0.91 9.34 -21.75
CA SER A 268 -0.06 8.36 -22.45
C SER A 268 1.05 7.77 -21.55
N TYR A 269 1.06 8.11 -20.26
CA TYR A 269 2.08 7.61 -19.33
C TYR A 269 1.94 6.09 -19.13
N ASP A 270 3.03 5.35 -19.33
CA ASP A 270 3.02 3.91 -19.10
C ASP A 270 2.99 3.59 -17.60
N THR A 271 1.80 3.28 -17.10
CA THR A 271 1.60 2.93 -15.68
C THR A 271 2.30 1.63 -15.26
N ASN A 272 2.80 0.79 -16.20
CA ASN A 272 3.63 -0.35 -15.86
C ASN A 272 4.94 0.06 -15.19
N LEU A 273 5.45 1.25 -15.46
CA LEU A 273 6.63 1.82 -14.79
C LEU A 273 6.40 2.02 -13.29
N ILE A 274 5.17 2.42 -12.90
CA ILE A 274 4.76 2.52 -11.50
C ILE A 274 4.80 1.14 -10.85
N TRP A 275 4.13 0.17 -11.48
CA TRP A 275 4.05 -1.20 -10.94
C TRP A 275 5.41 -1.87 -10.82
N GLN A 276 6.29 -1.72 -11.82
CA GLN A 276 7.64 -2.27 -11.78
C GLN A 276 8.41 -1.78 -10.54
N ASN A 277 8.41 -0.47 -10.30
CA ASN A 277 9.07 0.10 -9.13
C ASN A 277 8.37 -0.29 -7.81
N ALA A 278 7.03 -0.18 -7.76
CA ALA A 278 6.25 -0.45 -6.56
C ALA A 278 6.39 -1.91 -6.10
N LEU A 279 6.21 -2.87 -7.00
CA LEU A 279 6.28 -4.29 -6.67
C LEU A 279 7.70 -4.73 -6.27
N ARG A 280 8.75 -4.10 -6.82
CA ARG A 280 10.13 -4.38 -6.41
C ARG A 280 10.46 -3.79 -5.03
N SER A 281 10.05 -2.55 -4.77
CA SER A 281 10.63 -1.75 -3.67
C SER A 281 9.70 -1.55 -2.47
N MET A 282 8.40 -1.81 -2.61
CA MET A 282 7.40 -1.49 -1.58
C MET A 282 6.84 -2.73 -0.89
N ASN A 283 6.39 -2.55 0.35
CA ASN A 283 5.66 -3.60 1.07
C ASN A 283 4.25 -3.73 0.52
N LEU A 284 3.76 -4.97 0.35
CA LEU A 284 2.41 -5.22 -0.19
C LEU A 284 1.29 -4.61 0.65
N ALA A 285 1.40 -4.63 1.97
CA ALA A 285 0.37 -4.09 2.85
C ALA A 285 0.20 -2.57 2.68
N ASP A 286 1.32 -1.84 2.49
CA ASP A 286 1.27 -0.41 2.23
C ASP A 286 0.74 -0.13 0.82
N LEU A 287 1.15 -0.92 -0.16
CA LEU A 287 0.69 -0.80 -1.55
C LEU A 287 -0.82 -1.04 -1.66
N MET A 288 -1.33 -2.08 -1.00
CA MET A 288 -2.77 -2.38 -1.00
C MET A 288 -3.61 -1.26 -0.41
N LYS A 289 -3.15 -0.63 0.68
CA LYS A 289 -3.85 0.50 1.31
C LYS A 289 -3.84 1.74 0.41
N ASN A 290 -2.67 2.14 -0.08
CA ASN A 290 -2.55 3.36 -0.88
C ASN A 290 -3.29 3.29 -2.22
N LEU A 291 -3.37 2.11 -2.86
CA LEU A 291 -4.06 1.90 -4.12
C LEU A 291 -5.47 1.30 -3.96
N HIS A 292 -5.94 1.11 -2.71
CA HIS A 292 -7.24 0.49 -2.41
C HIS A 292 -7.47 -0.80 -3.23
N LEU A 293 -6.54 -1.76 -3.14
CA LEU A 293 -6.62 -3.01 -3.88
C LEU A 293 -7.64 -3.98 -3.25
N GLU A 294 -8.83 -3.46 -3.06
CA GLU A 294 -10.02 -4.16 -2.56
C GLU A 294 -11.17 -3.90 -3.52
N TYR A 295 -11.76 -4.96 -4.06
CA TYR A 295 -12.78 -4.86 -5.09
C TYR A 295 -14.09 -5.48 -4.64
N VAL A 296 -15.16 -4.71 -4.72
CA VAL A 296 -16.53 -5.18 -4.49
C VAL A 296 -17.18 -5.44 -5.84
N LEU A 297 -17.58 -6.68 -6.08
CA LEU A 297 -18.11 -7.14 -7.36
C LEU A 297 -19.57 -7.58 -7.20
N PRO A 298 -20.46 -7.22 -8.14
CA PRO A 298 -21.86 -7.64 -8.10
C PRO A 298 -22.02 -9.14 -8.11
N GLN A 299 -22.93 -9.66 -7.27
CA GLN A 299 -23.23 -11.09 -7.19
C GLN A 299 -24.33 -11.51 -8.17
N GLU A 300 -25.28 -10.63 -8.50
CA GLU A 300 -26.46 -10.94 -9.30
C GLU A 300 -26.35 -10.47 -10.76
N HIS A 301 -25.44 -9.54 -11.05
CA HIS A 301 -25.29 -8.94 -12.38
C HIS A 301 -23.88 -9.18 -12.92
N ALA A 302 -23.79 -9.89 -14.05
CA ALA A 302 -22.52 -10.08 -14.75
C ALA A 302 -22.18 -8.89 -15.64
N SER A 303 -20.88 -8.65 -15.84
CA SER A 303 -20.41 -7.80 -16.94
C SER A 303 -20.83 -8.38 -18.30
N THR A 304 -21.11 -7.52 -19.25
CA THR A 304 -21.66 -7.92 -20.58
C THR A 304 -20.66 -8.59 -21.52
N VAL A 305 -19.41 -8.68 -21.12
CA VAL A 305 -18.35 -9.29 -21.94
C VAL A 305 -18.13 -10.72 -21.48
N GLU A 306 -18.44 -11.69 -22.32
CA GLU A 306 -18.03 -13.09 -22.11
C GLU A 306 -16.51 -13.19 -22.30
N PRO A 307 -15.76 -13.58 -21.26
CA PRO A 307 -14.31 -13.70 -21.35
C PRO A 307 -13.94 -14.90 -22.25
N LYS A 308 -13.20 -14.64 -23.33
CA LYS A 308 -12.59 -15.68 -24.18
C LYS A 308 -11.29 -16.21 -23.54
N LYS A 309 -11.39 -16.70 -22.32
CA LYS A 309 -10.23 -17.17 -21.54
C LYS A 309 -10.35 -18.64 -21.19
N LYS A 310 -9.22 -19.33 -21.17
CA LYS A 310 -9.13 -20.71 -20.69
C LYS A 310 -9.02 -20.71 -19.17
N ILE A 311 -10.04 -21.20 -18.50
CA ILE A 311 -10.22 -21.11 -17.06
C ILE A 311 -10.27 -22.49 -16.45
N ALA A 312 -9.63 -22.69 -15.31
CA ALA A 312 -9.76 -23.89 -14.52
C ALA A 312 -10.22 -23.61 -13.08
N LEU A 313 -10.89 -24.60 -12.52
CA LEU A 313 -11.08 -24.73 -11.07
C LEU A 313 -10.27 -25.92 -10.57
N VAL A 314 -9.48 -25.71 -9.52
CA VAL A 314 -8.84 -26.80 -8.76
C VAL A 314 -9.51 -26.85 -7.39
N MET A 315 -10.11 -28.00 -7.04
CA MET A 315 -10.80 -28.18 -5.77
C MET A 315 -10.32 -29.45 -5.07
N HIS A 316 -9.79 -29.30 -3.86
CA HIS A 316 -9.43 -30.44 -3.02
C HIS A 316 -10.61 -30.85 -2.13
N LEU A 317 -11.09 -32.08 -2.30
CA LEU A 317 -12.23 -32.65 -1.61
C LEU A 317 -11.78 -33.72 -0.62
N TYR A 318 -11.76 -33.39 0.65
CA TYR A 318 -11.34 -34.26 1.73
C TYR A 318 -12.54 -34.75 2.58
N TYR A 319 -13.50 -33.87 2.84
CA TYR A 319 -14.65 -34.11 3.70
C TYR A 319 -15.90 -34.45 2.86
N MET A 320 -16.18 -35.73 2.68
CA MET A 320 -17.31 -36.19 1.83
C MET A 320 -18.68 -35.76 2.37
N ASP A 321 -18.81 -35.49 3.66
CA ASP A 321 -20.03 -34.94 4.25
C ASP A 321 -20.32 -33.49 3.84
N LEU A 322 -19.33 -32.79 3.26
CA LEU A 322 -19.46 -31.45 2.71
C LEU A 322 -19.60 -31.44 1.18
N LEU A 323 -19.56 -32.61 0.53
CA LEU A 323 -19.49 -32.73 -0.92
C LEU A 323 -20.63 -31.98 -1.63
N ASP A 324 -21.88 -32.22 -1.26
CA ASP A 324 -23.03 -31.61 -1.94
C ASP A 324 -23.03 -30.09 -1.81
N GLN A 325 -22.65 -29.57 -0.64
CA GLN A 325 -22.49 -28.12 -0.44
C GLN A 325 -21.34 -27.56 -1.28
N THR A 326 -20.20 -28.24 -1.36
CA THR A 326 -19.07 -27.81 -2.18
C THR A 326 -19.44 -27.80 -3.65
N LEU A 327 -20.09 -28.87 -4.15
CA LEU A 327 -20.54 -28.98 -5.55
C LEU A 327 -21.53 -27.87 -5.94
N SER A 328 -22.34 -27.37 -4.98
CA SER A 328 -23.25 -26.26 -5.26
C SER A 328 -22.48 -24.98 -5.61
N TYR A 329 -21.34 -24.72 -4.95
CA TYR A 329 -20.45 -23.59 -5.30
C TYR A 329 -19.73 -23.82 -6.64
N LEU A 330 -19.31 -25.05 -6.95
CA LEU A 330 -18.64 -25.35 -8.22
C LEU A 330 -19.55 -25.04 -9.43
N SER A 331 -20.87 -25.14 -9.27
CA SER A 331 -21.85 -24.80 -10.31
C SER A 331 -21.85 -23.29 -10.68
N SER A 332 -21.16 -22.46 -9.95
CA SER A 332 -20.95 -21.05 -10.28
C SER A 332 -19.92 -20.81 -11.38
N MET A 333 -19.12 -21.80 -11.72
CA MET A 333 -18.15 -21.69 -12.80
C MET A 333 -18.82 -21.56 -14.18
N PRO A 334 -18.17 -20.90 -15.16
CA PRO A 334 -18.66 -20.86 -16.53
C PRO A 334 -18.78 -22.27 -17.14
N ASN A 335 -19.81 -22.50 -17.95
CA ASN A 335 -19.99 -23.78 -18.62
C ASN A 335 -18.78 -24.10 -19.53
N GLY A 336 -18.35 -25.35 -19.53
CA GLY A 336 -17.24 -25.81 -20.35
C GLY A 336 -15.84 -25.47 -19.81
N CYS A 337 -15.73 -24.91 -18.61
CA CYS A 337 -14.42 -24.76 -17.96
C CYS A 337 -13.90 -26.15 -17.51
N ASP A 338 -12.59 -26.22 -17.32
CA ASP A 338 -11.93 -27.41 -16.81
C ASP A 338 -11.97 -27.42 -15.27
N MET A 339 -12.23 -28.60 -14.68
CA MET A 339 -12.21 -28.82 -13.23
C MET A 339 -11.25 -29.93 -12.86
N ILE A 340 -10.29 -29.68 -12.02
CA ILE A 340 -9.39 -30.67 -11.43
C ILE A 340 -9.84 -30.88 -9.98
N LEU A 341 -10.49 -32.00 -9.73
CA LEU A 341 -10.99 -32.38 -8.40
C LEU A 341 -10.04 -33.40 -7.79
N THR A 342 -9.43 -33.09 -6.67
CA THR A 342 -8.48 -33.97 -5.99
C THR A 342 -9.10 -34.60 -4.75
N VAL A 343 -8.89 -35.91 -4.56
CA VAL A 343 -9.36 -36.70 -3.42
C VAL A 343 -8.24 -37.62 -2.91
N CYS A 344 -8.39 -38.17 -1.69
CA CYS A 344 -7.33 -38.98 -1.08
C CYS A 344 -7.56 -40.49 -1.14
N SER A 345 -8.60 -40.97 -1.83
CA SER A 345 -8.85 -42.42 -2.01
C SER A 345 -9.65 -42.70 -3.28
N ASP A 346 -9.53 -43.93 -3.80
CA ASP A 346 -10.30 -44.40 -4.96
C ASP A 346 -11.80 -44.45 -4.64
N GLU A 347 -12.19 -44.78 -3.42
CA GLU A 347 -13.57 -44.77 -2.96
C GLU A 347 -14.19 -43.40 -3.11
N ASN A 348 -13.50 -42.36 -2.58
CA ASN A 348 -13.93 -40.98 -2.72
C ASN A 348 -13.92 -40.51 -4.16
N ALA A 349 -12.95 -40.96 -4.99
CA ALA A 349 -12.92 -40.63 -6.42
C ALA A 349 -14.14 -41.16 -7.15
N ASN A 350 -14.55 -42.40 -6.86
CA ASN A 350 -15.74 -43.00 -7.47
C ASN A 350 -17.01 -42.28 -7.03
N LEU A 351 -17.13 -41.93 -5.75
CA LEU A 351 -18.25 -41.14 -5.24
C LEU A 351 -18.33 -39.77 -5.92
N VAL A 352 -17.23 -39.08 -6.05
CA VAL A 352 -17.16 -37.73 -6.70
C VAL A 352 -17.53 -37.89 -8.19
N ARG A 353 -16.94 -38.84 -8.91
CA ARG A 353 -17.25 -39.09 -10.35
C ARG A 353 -18.74 -39.32 -10.57
N ASP A 354 -19.39 -40.09 -9.72
CA ASP A 354 -20.82 -40.33 -9.82
C ASP A 354 -21.65 -39.05 -9.62
N ARG A 355 -21.26 -38.22 -8.65
CA ARG A 355 -21.95 -36.98 -8.33
C ARG A 355 -21.79 -35.87 -9.38
N VAL A 356 -20.68 -35.85 -10.13
CA VAL A 356 -20.35 -34.77 -11.09
C VAL A 356 -20.60 -35.17 -12.55
N LYS A 357 -21.04 -36.41 -12.85
CA LYS A 357 -21.14 -36.94 -14.22
C LYS A 357 -22.05 -36.13 -15.14
N ASP A 358 -23.08 -35.49 -14.58
CA ASP A 358 -24.07 -34.70 -15.32
C ASP A 358 -23.77 -33.18 -15.30
N MET A 359 -22.65 -32.75 -14.71
CA MET A 359 -22.24 -31.33 -14.68
C MET A 359 -21.66 -30.91 -16.04
N PRO A 360 -21.93 -29.68 -16.51
CA PRO A 360 -21.54 -29.22 -17.86
C PRO A 360 -20.06 -28.75 -17.91
N TYR A 361 -19.14 -29.53 -17.36
CA TYR A 361 -17.72 -29.19 -17.21
C TYR A 361 -16.82 -30.33 -17.68
N ASN A 362 -15.57 -30.02 -18.03
CA ASN A 362 -14.54 -31.03 -18.28
C ASN A 362 -13.89 -31.39 -16.94
N ILE A 363 -14.29 -32.49 -16.33
CA ILE A 363 -13.90 -32.83 -14.96
C ILE A 363 -12.85 -33.95 -14.96
N ASP A 364 -11.72 -33.67 -14.35
CA ASP A 364 -10.63 -34.61 -14.05
C ASP A 364 -10.57 -34.86 -12.53
N VAL A 365 -10.92 -36.12 -12.12
CA VAL A 365 -10.88 -36.53 -10.70
C VAL A 365 -9.59 -37.29 -10.44
N ARG A 366 -8.69 -36.69 -9.66
CA ARG A 366 -7.37 -37.23 -9.34
C ARG A 366 -7.30 -37.76 -7.92
N VAL A 367 -6.79 -38.98 -7.76
CA VAL A 367 -6.43 -39.51 -6.43
C VAL A 367 -5.03 -39.08 -6.10
N ILE A 368 -4.86 -38.39 -4.95
CA ILE A 368 -3.59 -37.86 -4.47
C ILE A 368 -3.22 -38.45 -3.10
N GLU A 369 -1.94 -38.41 -2.76
CA GLU A 369 -1.48 -38.83 -1.43
C GLU A 369 -2.03 -37.87 -0.35
N ASN A 370 -2.51 -38.43 0.78
CA ASN A 370 -2.95 -37.65 1.93
C ASN A 370 -1.75 -37.09 2.71
N ARG A 371 -1.00 -36.18 2.07
CA ARG A 371 0.19 -35.56 2.64
C ARG A 371 0.36 -34.16 2.06
N GLY A 372 0.41 -33.14 2.93
CA GLY A 372 0.53 -31.74 2.52
C GLY A 372 -0.79 -31.02 2.29
N ARG A 373 -1.93 -31.67 2.58
CA ARG A 373 -3.29 -31.08 2.57
C ARG A 373 -3.60 -30.37 1.23
N ASP A 374 -4.30 -29.24 1.33
CA ASP A 374 -4.63 -28.33 0.22
C ASP A 374 -3.40 -27.82 -0.55
N VAL A 375 -2.28 -27.58 0.12
CA VAL A 375 -1.06 -27.09 -0.52
C VAL A 375 -0.48 -28.11 -1.50
N SER A 376 -0.41 -29.40 -1.13
CA SER A 376 0.07 -30.43 -2.04
C SER A 376 -0.95 -30.74 -3.15
N ALA A 377 -2.24 -30.61 -2.87
CA ALA A 377 -3.29 -30.74 -3.88
C ALA A 377 -3.08 -29.71 -5.01
N LEU A 378 -2.72 -28.47 -4.67
CA LEU A 378 -2.40 -27.45 -5.66
C LEU A 378 -1.03 -27.71 -6.34
N LEU A 379 0.03 -27.89 -5.56
CA LEU A 379 1.42 -27.87 -6.07
C LEU A 379 1.89 -29.19 -6.70
N VAL A 380 1.33 -30.33 -6.26
CA VAL A 380 1.63 -31.65 -6.79
C VAL A 380 0.46 -32.18 -7.60
N GLY A 381 -0.76 -32.15 -7.03
CA GLY A 381 -1.95 -32.73 -7.66
C GLY A 381 -2.35 -32.03 -8.96
N ALA A 382 -2.28 -30.72 -9.02
CA ALA A 382 -2.52 -29.93 -10.23
C ALA A 382 -1.20 -29.46 -10.90
N GLY A 383 -0.27 -28.93 -10.10
CA GLY A 383 1.11 -28.64 -10.50
C GLY A 383 1.25 -27.81 -11.78
N LYS A 384 2.14 -28.25 -12.67
CA LYS A 384 2.47 -27.55 -13.92
C LYS A 384 1.37 -27.57 -14.97
N ASP A 385 0.38 -28.45 -14.84
CA ASP A 385 -0.78 -28.49 -15.75
C ASP A 385 -1.52 -27.15 -15.77
N LEU A 386 -1.36 -26.35 -14.71
CA LEU A 386 -2.03 -25.06 -14.56
C LEU A 386 -1.56 -24.00 -15.56
N TYR A 387 -0.36 -24.13 -16.14
CA TYR A 387 0.16 -23.16 -17.12
C TYR A 387 -0.62 -23.11 -18.44
N GLN A 388 -1.46 -24.10 -18.72
CA GLN A 388 -2.33 -24.08 -19.90
C GLN A 388 -3.53 -23.13 -19.74
N TYR A 389 -3.78 -22.57 -18.55
CA TYR A 389 -4.90 -21.70 -18.24
C TYR A 389 -4.48 -20.26 -18.11
N ASP A 390 -5.40 -19.34 -18.45
CA ASP A 390 -5.23 -17.92 -18.20
C ASP A 390 -5.46 -17.60 -16.72
N TYR A 391 -6.52 -18.18 -16.14
CA TYR A 391 -6.92 -17.99 -14.75
C TYR A 391 -7.31 -19.30 -14.09
N VAL A 392 -6.97 -19.43 -12.84
CA VAL A 392 -7.29 -20.61 -12.03
C VAL A 392 -7.97 -20.16 -10.73
N CYS A 393 -9.10 -20.76 -10.40
CA CYS A 393 -9.66 -20.71 -9.06
C CYS A 393 -9.16 -21.92 -8.28
N PHE A 394 -8.59 -21.69 -7.10
CA PHE A 394 -8.20 -22.74 -6.18
C PHE A 394 -9.01 -22.69 -4.90
N GLY A 395 -9.50 -23.83 -4.46
CA GLY A 395 -10.19 -23.99 -3.20
C GLY A 395 -10.11 -25.41 -2.64
N HIS A 396 -10.60 -25.57 -1.44
CA HIS A 396 -10.72 -26.86 -0.79
C HIS A 396 -11.92 -26.87 0.16
N ASP A 397 -12.48 -28.03 0.42
CA ASP A 397 -13.46 -28.16 1.49
C ASP A 397 -12.78 -27.90 2.83
N LYS A 398 -13.48 -27.22 3.73
CA LYS A 398 -12.91 -26.77 5.00
C LYS A 398 -13.82 -27.09 6.16
N LYS A 399 -13.30 -27.86 7.12
CA LYS A 399 -13.97 -28.16 8.37
C LYS A 399 -13.08 -27.78 9.54
N VAL A 400 -13.54 -26.87 10.36
CA VAL A 400 -12.79 -26.39 11.52
C VAL A 400 -13.41 -26.99 12.77
N THR A 401 -12.90 -28.13 13.18
CA THR A 401 -13.43 -28.92 14.33
C THR A 401 -12.85 -28.52 15.67
N GLN A 402 -11.74 -27.78 15.67
CA GLN A 402 -11.01 -27.37 16.89
C GLN A 402 -11.55 -26.09 17.53
N ILE A 403 -12.51 -25.40 16.89
CA ILE A 403 -13.11 -24.16 17.40
C ILE A 403 -14.55 -24.44 17.80
N SER A 404 -14.95 -23.95 18.96
CA SER A 404 -16.32 -24.04 19.47
C SER A 404 -16.89 -22.62 19.71
N PRO A 405 -18.15 -22.35 19.30
CA PRO A 405 -19.05 -23.25 18.56
C PRO A 405 -18.57 -23.47 17.11
N GLN A 406 -18.99 -24.58 16.49
CA GLN A 406 -18.59 -24.93 15.11
C GLN A 406 -18.96 -23.86 14.08
N SER A 407 -20.04 -23.09 14.33
CA SER A 407 -20.48 -21.98 13.47
C SER A 407 -19.39 -20.92 13.21
N VAL A 408 -18.41 -20.78 14.10
CA VAL A 408 -17.26 -19.87 13.90
C VAL A 408 -16.39 -20.36 12.71
N GLY A 409 -16.11 -21.66 12.67
CA GLY A 409 -15.38 -22.27 11.55
C GLY A 409 -16.18 -22.27 10.25
N ASP A 410 -17.49 -22.52 10.35
CA ASP A 410 -18.41 -22.45 9.21
C ASP A 410 -18.51 -21.03 8.66
N GLY A 411 -18.49 -20.01 9.50
CA GLY A 411 -18.45 -18.60 9.08
C GLY A 411 -17.18 -18.26 8.28
N PHE A 412 -16.02 -18.82 8.66
CA PHE A 412 -14.80 -18.65 7.87
C PHE A 412 -14.89 -19.34 6.51
N ARG A 413 -15.39 -20.58 6.46
CA ARG A 413 -15.64 -21.30 5.20
C ARG A 413 -16.61 -20.50 4.31
N TYR A 414 -17.72 -20.03 4.86
CA TYR A 414 -18.69 -19.19 4.15
C TYR A 414 -18.03 -17.95 3.55
N LYS A 415 -17.22 -17.19 4.33
CA LYS A 415 -16.46 -16.04 3.84
C LYS A 415 -15.59 -16.39 2.65
N CYS A 416 -14.89 -17.54 2.68
CA CYS A 416 -14.03 -17.96 1.59
C CYS A 416 -14.84 -18.26 0.33
N PHE A 417 -15.82 -19.15 0.40
CA PHE A 417 -16.60 -19.56 -0.77
C PHE A 417 -17.41 -18.43 -1.39
N GLU A 418 -18.08 -17.60 -0.57
CA GLU A 418 -18.86 -16.45 -1.05
C GLU A 418 -18.01 -15.43 -1.80
N ASN A 419 -16.73 -15.30 -1.47
CA ASN A 419 -15.86 -14.34 -2.11
C ASN A 419 -14.96 -14.95 -3.20
N ILE A 420 -15.14 -16.22 -3.57
CA ILE A 420 -14.49 -16.81 -4.75
C ILE A 420 -15.48 -17.43 -5.74
N LEU A 421 -16.62 -17.98 -5.28
CA LEU A 421 -17.55 -18.81 -6.08
C LEU A 421 -19.04 -18.54 -5.79
N ALA A 422 -19.43 -17.34 -5.35
CA ALA A 422 -20.80 -17.05 -4.92
C ALA A 422 -21.88 -17.32 -5.96
N SER A 423 -21.64 -16.96 -7.24
CA SER A 423 -22.58 -17.13 -8.35
C SER A 423 -21.86 -17.07 -9.70
N LYS A 424 -22.55 -17.49 -10.79
CA LYS A 424 -22.03 -17.37 -12.16
C LYS A 424 -21.72 -15.92 -12.53
N ALA A 425 -22.58 -14.98 -12.14
CA ALA A 425 -22.38 -13.56 -12.40
C ALA A 425 -21.13 -13.05 -11.66
N TYR A 426 -20.97 -13.41 -10.39
CA TYR A 426 -19.80 -13.03 -9.62
C TYR A 426 -18.50 -13.58 -10.21
N VAL A 427 -18.46 -14.87 -10.56
CA VAL A 427 -17.30 -15.50 -11.20
C VAL A 427 -16.94 -14.80 -12.51
N THR A 428 -17.94 -14.46 -13.33
CA THR A 428 -17.73 -13.67 -14.57
C THR A 428 -17.11 -12.31 -14.25
N ASN A 429 -17.56 -11.65 -13.19
CA ASN A 429 -17.01 -10.35 -12.76
C ASN A 429 -15.57 -10.48 -12.23
N VAL A 430 -15.22 -11.57 -11.52
CA VAL A 430 -13.83 -11.84 -11.13
C VAL A 430 -12.93 -12.02 -12.35
N ILE A 431 -13.39 -12.79 -13.36
CA ILE A 431 -12.64 -12.98 -14.60
C ILE A 431 -12.44 -11.64 -15.33
N SER A 432 -13.50 -10.84 -15.44
CA SER A 432 -13.43 -9.50 -16.02
C SER A 432 -12.47 -8.58 -15.26
N LEU A 433 -12.40 -8.68 -13.92
CA LEU A 433 -11.44 -7.93 -13.11
C LEU A 433 -9.99 -8.27 -13.49
N PHE A 434 -9.69 -9.55 -13.71
CA PHE A 434 -8.37 -9.97 -14.20
C PHE A 434 -8.09 -9.42 -15.61
N ASP A 435 -9.05 -9.44 -16.51
CA ASP A 435 -8.88 -8.91 -17.88
C ASP A 435 -8.60 -7.41 -17.88
N GLN A 436 -9.31 -6.65 -17.05
CA GLN A 436 -9.13 -5.20 -16.91
C GLN A 436 -7.82 -4.83 -16.19
N ASN A 437 -7.24 -5.75 -15.42
CA ASN A 437 -6.03 -5.52 -14.65
C ASN A 437 -4.93 -6.55 -14.99
N PRO A 438 -4.15 -6.33 -16.06
CA PRO A 438 -3.11 -7.28 -16.51
C PRO A 438 -2.06 -7.63 -15.44
N ARG A 439 -1.84 -6.75 -14.47
CA ARG A 439 -0.92 -6.95 -13.34
C ARG A 439 -1.58 -7.57 -12.10
N LEU A 440 -2.88 -7.81 -12.12
CA LEU A 440 -3.54 -8.55 -11.03
C LEU A 440 -3.12 -10.02 -11.12
N GLY A 441 -2.38 -10.50 -10.13
CA GLY A 441 -1.89 -11.88 -10.09
C GLY A 441 -2.71 -12.80 -9.20
N ILE A 442 -3.24 -12.27 -8.10
CA ILE A 442 -4.03 -13.01 -7.12
C ILE A 442 -5.24 -12.17 -6.70
N ALA A 443 -6.42 -12.80 -6.67
CA ALA A 443 -7.64 -12.24 -6.09
C ALA A 443 -8.17 -13.21 -5.02
N MET A 444 -8.37 -12.70 -3.80
CA MET A 444 -8.59 -13.54 -2.62
C MET A 444 -9.59 -12.91 -1.65
N PRO A 445 -10.26 -13.70 -0.80
CA PRO A 445 -11.03 -13.19 0.32
C PRO A 445 -10.14 -12.44 1.33
N SER A 446 -10.69 -11.43 1.99
CA SER A 446 -9.98 -10.76 3.10
C SER A 446 -9.78 -11.68 4.30
N PRO A 447 -8.81 -11.40 5.19
CA PRO A 447 -8.58 -12.19 6.41
C PRO A 447 -9.85 -12.36 7.25
N PRO A 448 -10.06 -13.53 7.90
CA PRO A 448 -11.18 -13.71 8.82
C PRO A 448 -11.01 -12.78 10.03
N ASN A 449 -12.10 -12.12 10.45
CA ASN A 449 -12.08 -11.07 11.46
C ASN A 449 -13.20 -11.20 12.52
N HIS A 450 -13.84 -12.36 12.63
CA HIS A 450 -14.93 -12.62 13.56
C HIS A 450 -14.53 -13.60 14.66
N ALA A 451 -15.13 -13.49 15.84
CA ALA A 451 -14.92 -14.37 16.99
C ALA A 451 -13.44 -14.62 17.29
N ASN A 452 -13.03 -15.89 17.38
CA ASN A 452 -11.63 -16.28 17.66
C ASN A 452 -10.63 -15.88 16.55
N TYR A 453 -11.13 -15.50 15.37
CA TYR A 453 -10.28 -15.03 14.27
C TYR A 453 -10.00 -13.52 14.33
N PHE A 454 -10.72 -12.76 15.16
CA PHE A 454 -10.54 -11.32 15.26
C PHE A 454 -9.07 -10.88 15.46
N PRO A 455 -8.24 -11.53 16.30
CA PRO A 455 -6.83 -11.17 16.41
C PRO A 455 -6.03 -11.34 15.11
N ASN A 456 -6.46 -12.22 14.19
CA ASN A 456 -5.78 -12.43 12.93
C ASN A 456 -5.81 -11.19 12.03
N TYR A 457 -6.76 -10.29 12.23
CA TYR A 457 -6.81 -9.05 11.48
C TYR A 457 -5.58 -8.16 11.68
N THR A 458 -4.99 -8.21 12.88
CA THR A 458 -3.76 -7.46 13.22
C THR A 458 -2.53 -8.34 13.12
N PHE A 459 -2.64 -9.63 13.45
CA PHE A 459 -1.53 -10.58 13.56
C PHE A 459 -1.57 -11.64 12.47
N THR A 460 -1.75 -11.22 11.21
CA THR A 460 -1.85 -12.12 10.05
C THR A 460 -0.63 -13.01 9.85
N TRP A 461 0.55 -12.60 10.32
CA TRP A 461 1.72 -13.48 10.33
C TRP A 461 1.60 -14.64 11.31
N GLY A 462 0.95 -14.47 12.46
CA GLY A 462 1.04 -15.44 13.56
C GLY A 462 2.50 -15.80 13.85
N PRO A 463 2.86 -17.10 14.03
CA PRO A 463 4.25 -17.54 14.23
C PRO A 463 5.04 -17.68 12.91
N ASN A 464 4.45 -17.35 11.75
CA ASN A 464 4.96 -17.78 10.44
C ASN A 464 5.97 -16.81 9.78
N TYR A 465 6.14 -15.57 10.28
CA TYR A 465 6.99 -14.55 9.63
C TYR A 465 8.40 -15.04 9.30
N LEU A 466 9.13 -15.57 10.31
CA LEU A 466 10.51 -16.01 10.10
C LEU A 466 10.61 -17.23 9.19
N GLY A 467 9.65 -18.16 9.30
CA GLY A 467 9.55 -19.34 8.44
C GLY A 467 9.29 -18.96 6.98
N THR A 468 8.33 -18.09 6.75
CA THR A 468 8.00 -17.57 5.41
C THR A 468 9.17 -16.81 4.79
N LYS A 469 9.82 -15.92 5.56
CA LYS A 469 11.01 -15.20 5.10
C LYS A 469 12.15 -16.13 4.72
N LYS A 470 12.39 -17.17 5.54
CA LYS A 470 13.39 -18.21 5.23
C LYS A 470 13.00 -18.99 3.97
N PHE A 471 11.75 -19.38 3.85
CA PHE A 471 11.22 -20.13 2.70
C PHE A 471 11.41 -19.32 1.40
N LEU A 472 10.94 -18.08 1.35
CA LEU A 472 11.10 -17.21 0.18
C LEU A 472 12.58 -17.05 -0.19
N ARG A 473 13.45 -16.71 0.77
CA ARG A 473 14.88 -16.42 0.49
C ARG A 473 15.73 -17.67 0.23
N LYS A 474 15.53 -18.75 1.00
CA LYS A 474 16.39 -19.95 0.93
C LYS A 474 15.89 -20.95 -0.09
N THR A 475 14.57 -21.17 -0.14
CA THR A 475 13.96 -22.19 -1.00
C THR A 475 13.62 -21.66 -2.37
N LEU A 476 12.97 -20.50 -2.45
CA LEU A 476 12.57 -19.91 -3.73
C LEU A 476 13.56 -18.90 -4.28
N LYS A 477 14.61 -18.51 -3.53
CA LYS A 477 15.62 -17.50 -3.90
C LYS A 477 15.03 -16.11 -4.20
N LEU A 478 13.89 -15.79 -3.61
CA LEU A 478 13.21 -14.51 -3.80
C LEU A 478 13.57 -13.51 -2.69
N ASN A 479 13.74 -12.25 -3.07
CA ASN A 479 14.03 -11.15 -2.16
C ASN A 479 12.97 -10.06 -2.31
N VAL A 480 11.89 -10.17 -1.56
CA VAL A 480 10.77 -9.21 -1.54
C VAL A 480 10.75 -8.42 -0.22
N PRO A 481 10.19 -7.20 -0.20
CA PRO A 481 10.05 -6.39 1.01
C PRO A 481 9.09 -7.02 2.02
N LEU A 482 9.64 -7.61 3.08
CA LEU A 482 8.90 -8.25 4.18
C LEU A 482 9.26 -7.60 5.51
N TYR A 483 8.25 -7.20 6.28
CA TYR A 483 8.42 -6.54 7.57
C TYR A 483 7.55 -7.23 8.64
N PRO A 484 8.08 -7.46 9.86
CA PRO A 484 7.33 -8.14 10.92
C PRO A 484 6.25 -7.28 11.57
N ASP A 485 6.36 -5.96 11.42
CA ASP A 485 5.45 -4.93 11.94
C ASP A 485 4.35 -4.53 10.96
N LYS A 486 4.40 -5.07 9.73
CA LYS A 486 3.33 -4.93 8.73
C LYS A 486 2.55 -6.24 8.64
N GLU A 487 1.25 -6.15 8.34
CA GLU A 487 0.41 -7.33 8.16
C GLU A 487 0.88 -8.21 6.98
N ALA A 488 0.70 -9.52 7.10
CA ALA A 488 0.88 -10.42 5.97
C ALA A 488 -0.28 -10.27 4.99
N VAL A 489 0.06 -10.06 3.72
CA VAL A 489 -0.89 -10.12 2.61
C VAL A 489 -0.84 -11.55 2.06
N ALA A 490 -1.89 -12.33 2.30
CA ALA A 490 -1.94 -13.74 1.94
C ALA A 490 -3.38 -14.26 1.86
N PRO A 491 -3.66 -15.26 1.02
CA PRO A 491 -4.96 -15.93 0.94
C PRO A 491 -5.15 -16.86 2.14
N LEU A 492 -5.47 -16.27 3.32
CA LEU A 492 -5.69 -17.04 4.55
C LEU A 492 -6.86 -18.01 4.37
N GLY A 493 -6.58 -19.29 4.57
CA GLY A 493 -7.52 -20.37 4.25
C GLY A 493 -7.31 -20.97 2.87
N THR A 494 -6.29 -20.54 2.14
CA THR A 494 -5.80 -21.13 0.87
C THR A 494 -6.88 -21.28 -0.21
N MET A 495 -7.78 -20.27 -0.33
CA MET A 495 -8.80 -20.18 -1.36
C MET A 495 -8.66 -18.87 -2.12
N PHE A 496 -8.39 -18.91 -3.43
CA PHE A 496 -8.12 -17.72 -4.21
C PHE A 496 -8.15 -17.96 -5.71
N TRP A 497 -8.30 -16.90 -6.47
CA TRP A 497 -8.09 -16.86 -7.91
C TRP A 497 -6.67 -16.39 -8.23
N PHE A 498 -6.06 -16.92 -9.28
CA PHE A 498 -4.72 -16.50 -9.68
C PHE A 498 -4.43 -16.70 -11.17
N ARG A 499 -3.42 -15.94 -11.65
CA ARG A 499 -2.74 -16.24 -12.91
C ARG A 499 -1.61 -17.24 -12.63
N PRO A 500 -1.48 -18.35 -13.35
CA PRO A 500 -0.38 -19.29 -13.14
C PRO A 500 1.00 -18.64 -13.20
N GLN A 501 1.21 -17.68 -14.12
CA GLN A 501 2.47 -16.93 -14.27
C GLN A 501 2.82 -16.11 -13.01
N ALA A 502 1.83 -15.67 -12.24
CA ALA A 502 2.07 -14.99 -10.97
C ALA A 502 2.74 -15.90 -9.93
N LEU A 503 2.58 -17.21 -10.06
CA LEU A 503 3.17 -18.21 -9.16
C LEU A 503 4.40 -18.91 -9.75
N ASN A 504 5.02 -18.37 -10.80
CA ASN A 504 6.30 -18.87 -11.32
C ASN A 504 7.32 -19.01 -10.18
N GLY A 505 8.19 -20.00 -10.25
CA GLY A 505 9.16 -20.33 -9.21
C GLY A 505 8.56 -21.14 -8.04
N LEU A 506 7.27 -20.99 -7.74
CA LEU A 506 6.57 -21.88 -6.81
C LEU A 506 6.01 -23.10 -7.55
N LEU A 507 5.30 -22.91 -8.66
CA LEU A 507 4.78 -24.01 -9.48
C LEU A 507 5.89 -24.77 -10.22
N ASP A 508 6.97 -24.09 -10.62
CA ASP A 508 8.09 -24.69 -11.36
C ASP A 508 9.06 -25.50 -10.52
N ARG A 509 8.95 -25.44 -9.20
CA ARG A 509 9.92 -26.07 -8.29
C ARG A 509 9.99 -27.60 -8.44
N GLY A 510 8.93 -28.24 -8.94
CA GLY A 510 8.86 -29.71 -9.07
C GLY A 510 8.65 -30.37 -7.71
N TRP A 511 7.60 -29.95 -7.02
CA TRP A 511 7.19 -30.52 -5.73
C TRP A 511 6.82 -31.99 -5.83
N THR A 512 7.15 -32.73 -4.77
CA THR A 512 6.71 -34.10 -4.54
C THR A 512 6.04 -34.20 -3.17
N TYR A 513 5.32 -35.27 -2.90
CA TYR A 513 4.66 -35.43 -1.58
C TYR A 513 5.67 -35.52 -0.45
N GLU A 514 6.89 -36.02 -0.69
CA GLU A 514 7.98 -36.12 0.27
C GLU A 514 8.49 -34.75 0.78
N ASP A 515 8.29 -33.70 0.01
CA ASP A 515 8.63 -32.32 0.42
C ASP A 515 7.73 -31.83 1.57
N PHE A 516 6.57 -32.45 1.79
CA PHE A 516 5.61 -32.03 2.79
C PHE A 516 5.68 -32.88 4.07
N PRO A 517 5.31 -32.31 5.23
CA PRO A 517 5.25 -33.06 6.47
C PRO A 517 4.17 -34.14 6.41
N THR A 518 4.40 -35.25 7.10
CA THR A 518 3.41 -36.34 7.27
C THR A 518 2.26 -35.91 8.17
N GLU A 519 1.08 -36.51 7.98
CA GLU A 519 -0.05 -36.34 8.90
C GLU A 519 0.00 -37.37 10.06
N PRO A 520 -0.47 -37.04 11.27
CA PRO A 520 -1.01 -35.73 11.70
C PRO A 520 0.07 -34.67 11.88
N ASN A 521 -0.19 -33.47 11.38
CA ASN A 521 0.73 -32.35 11.40
C ASN A 521 0.23 -31.22 12.33
N LYS A 522 1.15 -30.33 12.74
CA LYS A 522 0.82 -29.17 13.59
C LYS A 522 -0.23 -28.26 12.94
N ILE A 523 -1.01 -27.60 13.81
CA ILE A 523 -2.09 -26.70 13.39
C ILE A 523 -1.55 -25.40 12.77
N ASP A 524 -0.36 -24.94 13.18
CA ASP A 524 0.28 -23.73 12.68
C ASP A 524 1.81 -23.83 12.76
N GLY A 525 2.55 -22.90 12.14
CA GLY A 525 4.01 -22.85 12.20
C GLY A 525 4.72 -23.92 11.35
N THR A 526 4.09 -24.41 10.28
CA THR A 526 4.64 -25.47 9.42
C THR A 526 4.95 -24.96 8.02
N LEU A 527 5.61 -25.78 7.19
CA LEU A 527 5.88 -25.47 5.79
C LEU A 527 4.60 -25.08 5.02
N LEU A 528 3.48 -25.74 5.32
CA LEU A 528 2.20 -25.44 4.66
C LEU A 528 1.78 -23.99 4.90
N HIS A 529 1.88 -23.52 6.14
CA HIS A 529 1.57 -22.13 6.49
C HIS A 529 2.60 -21.13 5.94
N PHE A 530 3.87 -21.53 5.80
CA PHE A 530 4.87 -20.67 5.16
C PHE A 530 4.58 -20.48 3.67
N ILE A 531 4.10 -21.54 2.99
CA ILE A 531 3.66 -21.50 1.59
C ILE A 531 2.40 -20.65 1.46
N GLU A 532 1.39 -20.86 2.31
CA GLU A 532 0.16 -20.06 2.33
C GLU A 532 0.47 -18.56 2.45
N ARG A 533 1.40 -18.16 3.35
CA ARG A 533 1.83 -16.76 3.50
C ARG A 533 2.72 -16.28 2.34
N SER A 534 3.17 -17.15 1.44
CA SER A 534 4.11 -16.80 0.37
C SER A 534 3.46 -16.47 -0.95
N TYR A 535 2.24 -16.93 -1.23
CA TYR A 535 1.61 -16.81 -2.55
C TYR A 535 1.65 -15.38 -3.10
N CYS A 536 1.20 -14.40 -2.33
CA CYS A 536 1.18 -13.00 -2.76
C CYS A 536 2.58 -12.40 -2.96
N TYR A 537 3.56 -12.84 -2.17
CA TYR A 537 4.94 -12.37 -2.29
C TYR A 537 5.66 -13.03 -3.48
N VAL A 538 5.29 -14.24 -3.85
CA VAL A 538 5.73 -14.86 -5.11
C VAL A 538 5.15 -14.09 -6.29
N ALA A 539 3.85 -13.77 -6.26
CA ALA A 539 3.20 -12.94 -7.27
C ALA A 539 3.89 -11.56 -7.38
N GLN A 540 4.19 -10.91 -6.26
CA GLN A 540 4.92 -9.65 -6.21
C GLN A 540 6.28 -9.75 -6.92
N SER A 541 7.04 -10.80 -6.64
CA SER A 541 8.35 -11.03 -7.27
C SER A 541 8.26 -11.25 -8.79
N ASN A 542 7.12 -11.78 -9.25
CA ASN A 542 6.83 -11.99 -10.67
C ASN A 542 6.17 -10.77 -11.35
N GLY A 543 6.10 -9.63 -10.66
CA GLY A 543 5.57 -8.38 -11.20
C GLY A 543 4.04 -8.28 -11.17
N TYR A 544 3.38 -9.00 -10.29
CA TYR A 544 1.92 -8.99 -10.12
C TYR A 544 1.52 -8.52 -8.72
N PHE A 545 0.43 -7.77 -8.64
CA PHE A 545 -0.14 -7.36 -7.36
C PHE A 545 -1.28 -8.30 -6.93
N PRO A 546 -1.49 -8.51 -5.63
CA PRO A 546 -2.67 -9.17 -5.09
C PRO A 546 -3.80 -8.18 -4.80
N ALA A 547 -5.04 -8.67 -4.74
CA ALA A 547 -6.19 -7.88 -4.32
C ALA A 547 -7.13 -8.70 -3.43
N TYR A 548 -7.85 -8.02 -2.53
CA TYR A 548 -9.03 -8.58 -1.88
C TYR A 548 -10.25 -8.40 -2.75
N ILE A 549 -11.10 -9.42 -2.79
CA ILE A 549 -12.38 -9.42 -3.51
C ILE A 549 -13.53 -9.78 -2.58
N TYR A 550 -14.65 -9.12 -2.81
CA TYR A 550 -15.90 -9.33 -2.08
C TYR A 550 -17.06 -9.39 -3.05
N THR A 551 -18.08 -10.19 -2.74
CA THR A 551 -19.40 -9.93 -3.29
C THR A 551 -19.96 -8.64 -2.67
N ASP A 552 -20.82 -7.93 -3.38
CA ASP A 552 -21.55 -6.76 -2.85
C ASP A 552 -22.34 -7.10 -1.57
N ARG A 553 -22.96 -8.29 -1.54
CA ARG A 553 -23.64 -8.81 -0.35
C ARG A 553 -22.66 -9.04 0.81
N PHE A 554 -21.50 -9.69 0.57
CA PHE A 554 -20.54 -9.95 1.65
C PHE A 554 -19.84 -8.68 2.12
N ALA A 555 -19.58 -7.72 1.21
CA ALA A 555 -19.03 -6.40 1.57
C ALA A 555 -19.93 -5.68 2.58
N SER A 556 -21.25 -5.78 2.46
CA SER A 556 -22.20 -5.24 3.43
C SER A 556 -22.04 -5.86 4.82
N ILE A 557 -21.86 -7.20 4.88
CA ILE A 557 -21.59 -7.92 6.14
C ILE A 557 -20.25 -7.45 6.73
N GLU A 558 -19.19 -7.39 5.91
CA GLU A 558 -17.85 -7.01 6.34
C GLU A 558 -17.83 -5.59 6.92
N LEU A 559 -18.40 -4.61 6.22
CA LEU A 559 -18.50 -3.23 6.68
C LEU A 559 -19.27 -3.10 8.00
N THR A 560 -20.35 -3.87 8.17
CA THR A 560 -21.13 -3.91 9.41
C THR A 560 -20.29 -4.46 10.57
N ASN A 561 -19.59 -5.57 10.35
CA ASN A 561 -18.74 -6.19 11.34
C ASN A 561 -17.57 -5.28 11.74
N LEU A 562 -16.85 -4.71 10.76
CA LEU A 562 -15.76 -3.77 11.01
C LEU A 562 -16.24 -2.51 11.77
N SER A 563 -17.39 -1.96 11.38
CA SER A 563 -18.00 -0.82 12.07
C SER A 563 -18.37 -1.17 13.52
N PHE A 564 -18.94 -2.36 13.75
CA PHE A 564 -19.27 -2.82 15.10
C PHE A 564 -18.01 -2.95 15.97
N GLU A 565 -16.99 -3.67 15.50
CA GLU A 565 -15.75 -3.88 16.24
C GLU A 565 -15.01 -2.56 16.50
N LEU A 566 -14.92 -1.68 15.50
CA LEU A 566 -14.34 -0.37 15.67
C LEU A 566 -15.03 0.44 16.75
N ARG A 567 -16.37 0.42 16.80
CA ARG A 567 -17.15 1.09 17.86
C ARG A 567 -16.86 0.48 19.23
N GLN A 568 -16.76 -0.86 19.35
CA GLN A 568 -16.41 -1.50 20.61
C GLN A 568 -15.01 -1.09 21.09
N LEU A 569 -14.02 -1.13 20.20
CA LEU A 569 -12.65 -0.71 20.50
C LEU A 569 -12.59 0.77 20.88
N THR A 570 -13.29 1.64 20.15
CA THR A 570 -13.33 3.07 20.41
C THR A 570 -13.97 3.37 21.78
N ARG A 571 -15.03 2.67 22.16
CA ARG A 571 -15.65 2.80 23.50
C ARG A 571 -14.68 2.49 24.65
N VAL A 572 -13.73 1.58 24.42
CA VAL A 572 -12.70 1.22 25.42
C VAL A 572 -11.59 2.27 25.47
N ILE A 573 -11.24 2.83 24.33
CA ILE A 573 -10.08 3.73 24.16
C ILE A 573 -10.47 5.20 24.40
N SER A 574 -11.64 5.65 23.92
CA SER A 574 -12.07 7.03 24.03
C SER A 574 -12.89 7.26 25.31
N ASP A 575 -12.54 8.32 26.04
CA ASP A 575 -13.41 8.90 27.08
C ASP A 575 -14.45 9.78 26.36
N PRO A 576 -15.76 9.55 26.51
CA PRO A 576 -16.81 10.35 25.86
C PRO A 576 -16.71 11.86 26.13
N TRP A 577 -15.99 12.24 27.19
CA TRP A 577 -15.75 13.62 27.61
C TRP A 577 -14.41 14.20 27.17
N MET A 578 -13.51 13.37 26.71
CA MET A 578 -12.25 13.82 26.13
C MET A 578 -12.41 13.84 24.61
N ARG A 579 -12.72 14.99 24.06
CA ARG A 579 -12.50 15.34 22.65
C ARG A 579 -10.99 15.38 22.36
N LYS A 580 -10.30 14.32 22.73
CA LYS A 580 -8.90 14.16 22.35
C LYS A 580 -8.89 13.52 20.99
N ASP A 581 -8.23 14.19 20.14
CA ASP A 581 -7.91 13.83 18.79
C ASP A 581 -7.49 12.35 18.69
N LEU A 582 -7.95 11.68 17.65
CA LEU A 582 -7.57 10.31 17.31
C LEU A 582 -6.04 10.16 17.24
N GLU A 583 -5.34 11.20 16.80
CA GLU A 583 -3.87 11.26 16.79
C GLU A 583 -3.25 11.20 18.19
N GLU A 584 -3.76 11.95 19.17
CA GLU A 584 -3.25 11.87 20.55
C GLU A 584 -3.47 10.47 21.15
N THR A 585 -4.59 9.83 20.79
CA THR A 585 -4.89 8.47 21.22
C THR A 585 -3.96 7.46 20.56
N ARG A 586 -3.72 7.57 19.25
CA ARG A 586 -2.76 6.76 18.50
C ARG A 586 -1.34 6.95 19.03
N ALA A 587 -0.90 8.17 19.19
CA ALA A 587 0.41 8.49 19.75
C ALA A 587 0.60 7.94 21.17
N ALA A 588 -0.42 8.03 22.02
CA ALA A 588 -0.38 7.48 23.37
C ALA A 588 -0.31 5.95 23.38
N VAL A 589 -0.96 5.29 22.42
CA VAL A 589 -0.93 3.83 22.25
C VAL A 589 0.41 3.41 21.65
N ALA A 590 0.90 4.09 20.60
CA ALA A 590 2.16 3.78 19.92
C ALA A 590 3.38 3.97 20.83
N ASN A 591 3.37 4.98 21.71
CA ASN A 591 4.45 5.27 22.66
C ASN A 591 4.51 4.33 23.87
N GLY A 592 3.88 3.15 23.82
CA GLY A 592 4.00 2.12 24.88
C GLY A 592 3.32 2.49 26.21
N LYS A 593 2.54 3.57 26.25
CA LYS A 593 1.77 3.99 27.44
C LYS A 593 0.54 3.10 27.70
N ARG A 594 0.35 2.02 26.93
CA ARG A 594 -0.75 1.06 27.05
C ARG A 594 -0.96 0.59 28.50
N PHE A 595 0.09 0.16 29.15
CA PHE A 595 0.01 -0.39 30.50
C PHE A 595 -0.41 0.65 31.53
N ARG A 596 0.12 1.87 31.44
CA ARG A 596 -0.15 2.96 32.37
C ARG A 596 -1.57 3.50 32.23
N ILE A 597 -2.08 3.63 30.99
CA ILE A 597 -3.47 4.06 30.74
C ILE A 597 -4.45 3.00 31.21
N THR A 598 -4.18 1.71 30.92
CA THR A 598 -5.04 0.59 31.35
C THR A 598 -5.05 0.46 32.87
N LEU A 599 -3.88 0.53 33.51
CA LEU A 599 -3.76 0.45 34.96
C LEU A 599 -4.44 1.64 35.67
N LEU A 600 -4.24 2.86 35.19
CA LEU A 600 -4.90 4.06 35.73
C LEU A 600 -6.43 4.01 35.53
N ARG A 601 -6.91 3.45 34.41
CA ARG A 601 -8.34 3.22 34.17
C ARG A 601 -8.92 2.17 35.10
N VAL A 602 -8.22 1.06 35.28
CA VAL A 602 -8.65 0.00 36.23
C VAL A 602 -8.70 0.58 37.64
N ILE A 603 -7.67 1.29 38.08
CA ILE A 603 -7.64 1.94 39.39
C ILE A 603 -8.77 2.98 39.51
N LYS A 604 -8.98 3.84 38.50
CA LYS A 604 -10.06 4.84 38.48
C LYS A 604 -11.45 4.18 38.51
N ASN A 605 -11.63 3.07 37.80
CA ASN A 605 -12.88 2.32 37.79
C ASN A 605 -13.11 1.56 39.10
N LEU A 606 -12.05 1.06 39.74
CA LEU A 606 -12.13 0.48 41.07
C LEU A 606 -12.48 1.53 42.12
N ILE A 607 -11.87 2.71 42.09
CA ILE A 607 -12.17 3.84 42.97
C ILE A 607 -13.61 4.33 42.78
N LYS A 608 -14.12 4.40 41.53
CA LYS A 608 -15.52 4.75 41.23
C LYS A 608 -16.52 3.71 41.78
N ARG A 609 -16.12 2.46 41.98
CA ARG A 609 -16.97 1.42 42.55
C ARG A 609 -17.10 1.49 44.08
N ILE A 610 -16.28 2.32 44.73
CA ILE A 610 -16.46 2.61 46.19
C ILE A 610 -17.55 3.66 46.33
N PRO A 611 -18.70 3.34 46.94
CA PRO A 611 -19.89 4.19 46.88
C PRO A 611 -19.72 5.63 47.39
N LEU A 612 -18.87 5.82 48.41
CA LEU A 612 -18.60 7.15 49.01
C LEU A 612 -17.59 7.99 48.19
N VAL A 613 -16.67 7.34 47.49
CA VAL A 613 -15.61 8.03 46.74
C VAL A 613 -16.05 8.35 45.31
N GLY A 614 -16.90 7.50 44.72
CA GLY A 614 -17.46 7.71 43.39
C GLY A 614 -18.33 8.97 43.33
N SER A 615 -19.22 9.12 44.25
CA SER A 615 -20.12 10.30 44.35
C SER A 615 -19.34 11.59 44.66
N ALA A 616 -18.31 11.56 45.51
CA ALA A 616 -17.48 12.72 45.80
C ALA A 616 -16.67 13.18 44.57
N LEU A 617 -16.13 12.25 43.76
CA LEU A 617 -15.37 12.55 42.52
C LEU A 617 -16.25 13.14 41.43
N VAL A 618 -17.51 12.65 41.29
CA VAL A 618 -18.49 13.21 40.35
C VAL A 618 -18.86 14.64 40.73
N ARG A 619 -19.09 14.92 42.02
CA ARG A 619 -19.37 16.27 42.51
C ARG A 619 -18.17 17.24 42.36
N MET A 620 -16.95 16.78 42.60
CA MET A 620 -15.77 17.59 42.41
C MET A 620 -15.54 17.94 40.92
N LYS A 621 -15.84 17.00 40.02
CA LYS A 621 -15.75 17.22 38.57
C LYS A 621 -16.80 18.21 38.08
N ALA A 622 -18.07 18.07 38.52
CA ALA A 622 -19.13 19.00 38.19
C ALA A 622 -18.83 20.42 38.67
N LYS A 623 -18.25 20.56 39.87
CA LYS A 623 -17.82 21.86 40.43
C LYS A 623 -16.66 22.48 39.64
N ARG A 624 -15.73 21.67 39.10
CA ARG A 624 -14.57 22.14 38.31
C ARG A 624 -14.98 22.56 36.90
N GLU A 625 -16.03 21.98 36.34
CA GLU A 625 -16.58 22.27 35.01
C GLU A 625 -17.66 23.40 35.04
N GLY A 626 -17.88 24.05 36.19
CA GLY A 626 -18.80 25.17 36.32
C GLY A 626 -20.28 24.84 36.13
N ARG A 627 -20.65 23.54 36.22
CA ARG A 627 -22.05 23.10 36.14
C ARG A 627 -22.81 23.49 37.42
N LYS A 628 -23.95 24.17 37.24
CA LYS A 628 -24.82 24.57 38.35
C LYS A 628 -25.69 23.44 38.88
N ASP A 629 -25.88 22.36 38.10
CA ASP A 629 -26.74 21.25 38.45
C ASP A 629 -25.94 20.05 38.94
N VAL A 630 -26.32 19.50 40.06
CA VAL A 630 -25.75 18.26 40.60
C VAL A 630 -26.45 17.08 39.92
N PRO A 631 -25.76 16.09 39.36
CA PRO A 631 -26.38 14.94 38.73
C PRO A 631 -27.34 14.22 39.67
N THR A 632 -28.50 13.85 39.17
CA THR A 632 -29.50 13.08 39.94
C THR A 632 -29.01 11.63 40.15
N LYS A 633 -29.64 10.94 41.12
CA LYS A 633 -29.33 9.51 41.36
C LYS A 633 -29.60 8.63 40.14
N GLU A 634 -30.51 9.01 39.26
CA GLU A 634 -30.78 8.29 38.00
C GLU A 634 -29.69 8.49 36.98
N GLU A 635 -29.17 9.70 36.84
CA GLU A 635 -28.01 9.98 35.96
C GLU A 635 -26.73 9.28 36.46
N GLU A 636 -26.52 9.20 37.80
CA GLU A 636 -25.43 8.44 38.40
C GLU A 636 -25.54 6.92 38.11
N ASN A 637 -26.77 6.38 38.06
CA ASN A 637 -27.03 4.97 37.78
C ASN A 637 -26.95 4.61 36.29
N ALA A 638 -27.30 5.53 35.38
CA ALA A 638 -27.17 5.36 33.94
C ALA A 638 -25.68 5.15 33.47
N TRP A 639 -24.73 5.52 34.32
CA TRP A 639 -23.28 5.38 34.04
C TRP A 639 -22.64 4.11 34.60
N LYS A 640 -23.43 3.20 35.18
CA LYS A 640 -22.86 1.91 35.65
C LYS A 640 -22.66 0.95 34.47
N PRO A 641 -21.52 0.25 34.39
CA PRO A 641 -21.34 -0.81 33.39
C PRO A 641 -22.48 -1.84 33.49
N GLY A 642 -23.17 -2.07 32.38
CA GLY A 642 -24.33 -2.98 32.31
C GLY A 642 -25.70 -2.31 32.49
N ALA A 643 -25.78 -1.00 32.70
CA ALA A 643 -27.09 -0.30 32.80
C ALA A 643 -27.79 -0.25 31.43
N ILE A 644 -27.05 -0.07 30.35
CA ILE A 644 -27.58 -0.07 28.96
C ILE A 644 -28.12 -1.47 28.61
N ALA A 645 -27.38 -2.54 28.89
CA ALA A 645 -27.81 -3.90 28.63
C ALA A 645 -29.06 -4.31 29.45
N ARG A 646 -29.28 -3.69 30.62
CA ARG A 646 -30.47 -3.90 31.45
C ARG A 646 -31.66 -3.07 30.99
N ALA A 647 -31.45 -1.90 30.38
CA ALA A 647 -32.51 -1.09 29.79
C ALA A 647 -33.02 -1.79 28.49
N GLU A 648 -32.14 -2.25 27.64
CA GLU A 648 -32.50 -2.99 26.43
C GLU A 648 -33.22 -4.31 26.75
N HIS A 649 -32.83 -5.02 27.84
CA HIS A 649 -33.49 -6.24 28.26
C HIS A 649 -34.90 -5.98 28.88
N LYS A 650 -35.11 -4.83 29.49
CA LYS A 650 -36.42 -4.41 29.99
C LYS A 650 -37.36 -3.97 28.87
N GLU A 651 -36.87 -3.29 27.84
CA GLU A 651 -37.65 -2.94 26.65
C GLU A 651 -38.06 -4.18 25.85
N MET A 652 -37.19 -5.17 25.70
CA MET A 652 -37.54 -6.43 25.07
C MET A 652 -38.58 -7.24 25.85
N GLN A 653 -38.49 -7.30 27.19
CA GLN A 653 -39.49 -7.97 28.01
C GLN A 653 -40.84 -7.26 28.00
N GLN A 654 -40.89 -5.94 27.87
CA GLN A 654 -42.16 -5.20 27.74
C GLN A 654 -42.81 -5.35 26.36
N HIS A 655 -42.03 -5.67 25.32
CA HIS A 655 -42.59 -5.99 24.00
C HIS A 655 -43.12 -7.42 23.89
N ASP A 656 -42.52 -8.37 24.60
CA ASP A 656 -43.00 -9.76 24.64
C ASP A 656 -44.26 -9.94 25.47
N ASP A 657 -44.50 -9.07 26.45
CA ASP A 657 -45.74 -9.08 27.26
C ASP A 657 -46.93 -8.34 26.59
N GLN A 658 -46.71 -7.72 25.41
CA GLN A 658 -47.75 -7.02 24.62
C GLN A 658 -48.07 -7.70 23.28
N ALA A 659 -47.38 -8.82 22.93
CA ALA A 659 -47.65 -9.66 21.75
C ALA A 659 -48.30 -10.99 22.20
#